data_6057fd3607c4534482bb5eafde6cd409
#
_entry.id   6057fd3607c4534482bb5eafde6cd409
#
_cell.length_a   1.000
_cell.length_b   1.000
_cell.length_c   1.000
_cell.angle_alpha   90.00
_cell.angle_beta   90.00
_cell.angle_gamma   90.00
#
_symmetry.space_group_name_H-M   'P 1'
#
loop_
_entity.id
_entity.type
_entity.pdbx_description
1 polymer ?
#
loop_
_entity_poly.entity_id
_entity_poly.type
_entity_poly.pdbx_seq_one_letter_code
_entity_poly.pdbx_strand_id
1 'polypeptide(L)'
;MSAVKLYVYDLSRGMAKSMSLGLTGKQIDGIWHTSVVVFGREVFYGRGIMEAAPGTTHHGQPLQIIDVGETHIDAETFQEYLFSLSELYTASAYHLTDFNCNNFTADVVGFLTGAEIPSWISGLPSEFLATPFGQALRPTIDAMFRQSNEAEKSAFGGSPAAAATPAPRQAAPAAAPQPTPQDLAAALLGAVAQQAAGGSGPTSAPPKPGPTTAALTLVTSRANFTSILKNNTAVVANFTNTAGCPPCRAIKPAYETIAENNTAVYGHKGTRFVEVELDRGDGQSLAEQYGVTATPTFIFFKDGKQVDVMRGADKRGLENRVEAFLDDCFPQHPHKRLYLAVTSKLSTEPILATATPAFPALVSKIESFGVAGSDLETLKKAIAFLQAPGSLNDAQLGELLTQWTNTTKTLLAKLKPEQTFPLIDLWRIALLNTRVAAILTVRLSPTAPGAEPINAILALVASQLKERGGSTPRPLVLTALRLSTNLLGPLPLANLVLASGGTTLQSGLLTLLVDSLLHPEVSVRKAAADVAVNAAAWRHRLAKERAAAEGVSGEDDDGIEAEWEVEGVSALLEAIGREEDADVGHRLLVATALLLYLAPSFVDSLQPLLEVLGAKETVEAAGKRWGKKDVRKLADEVATKLC
;
A
#
# COMPACT_ATOMS: atom_id res chain seq x y z
N MET A 1 0.59 -40.44 -19.32
CA MET A 1 0.58 -39.03 -18.95
C MET A 1 -0.82 -38.48 -19.21
N SER A 2 -1.38 -37.74 -18.30
CA SER A 2 -2.71 -37.13 -18.44
C SER A 2 -2.59 -35.63 -18.32
N ALA A 3 -3.19 -34.90 -19.26
CA ALA A 3 -3.18 -33.43 -19.22
C ALA A 3 -3.97 -32.89 -18.01
N VAL A 4 -3.42 -31.89 -17.34
CA VAL A 4 -4.02 -31.22 -16.21
C VAL A 4 -4.36 -29.79 -16.62
N LYS A 5 -5.60 -29.39 -16.41
CA LYS A 5 -6.09 -28.06 -16.77
C LYS A 5 -6.69 -27.36 -15.56
N LEU A 6 -6.40 -26.06 -15.42
CA LEU A 6 -7.02 -25.18 -14.46
C LEU A 6 -8.17 -24.42 -15.15
N TYR A 7 -9.39 -24.61 -14.66
CA TYR A 7 -10.55 -23.85 -15.11
C TYR A 7 -10.77 -22.66 -14.20
N VAL A 8 -10.95 -21.47 -14.79
CA VAL A 8 -11.09 -20.21 -14.07
C VAL A 8 -12.48 -19.64 -14.37
N TYR A 9 -13.21 -19.32 -13.32
CA TYR A 9 -14.56 -18.76 -13.36
C TYR A 9 -14.59 -17.39 -12.71
N ASP A 10 -15.30 -16.44 -13.28
CA ASP A 10 -15.56 -15.15 -12.63
C ASP A 10 -16.91 -15.18 -11.88
N LEU A 11 -16.86 -15.31 -10.55
CA LEU A 11 -18.04 -15.29 -9.70
C LEU A 11 -18.79 -13.96 -9.75
N SER A 12 -18.14 -12.87 -10.10
CA SER A 12 -18.73 -11.54 -10.22
C SER A 12 -19.49 -11.33 -11.53
N ARG A 13 -19.32 -12.23 -12.52
CA ARG A 13 -19.87 -12.10 -13.88
C ARG A 13 -19.57 -10.75 -14.53
N GLY A 14 -18.33 -10.26 -14.36
CA GLY A 14 -17.86 -8.98 -14.90
C GLY A 14 -18.16 -7.75 -14.06
N MET A 15 -18.94 -7.88 -12.98
CA MET A 15 -19.26 -6.73 -12.11
C MET A 15 -18.02 -6.21 -11.36
N ALA A 16 -17.13 -7.09 -10.92
CA ALA A 16 -15.89 -6.67 -10.31
C ALA A 16 -15.11 -5.76 -11.26
N LYS A 17 -14.93 -6.17 -12.51
CA LYS A 17 -14.23 -5.39 -13.53
C LYS A 17 -14.86 -4.02 -13.79
N SER A 18 -16.19 -3.91 -13.80
CA SER A 18 -16.88 -2.65 -14.10
C SER A 18 -16.95 -1.68 -12.93
N MET A 19 -16.94 -2.17 -11.67
CA MET A 19 -17.23 -1.35 -10.49
C MET A 19 -16.03 -1.19 -9.54
N SER A 20 -15.04 -2.09 -9.59
CA SER A 20 -13.97 -2.12 -8.59
C SER A 20 -13.14 -0.85 -8.53
N LEU A 21 -12.80 -0.26 -9.68
CA LEU A 21 -12.00 0.96 -9.73
C LEU A 21 -12.68 2.13 -9.00
N GLY A 22 -13.99 2.28 -9.18
CA GLY A 22 -14.77 3.33 -8.50
C GLY A 22 -14.96 3.10 -7.00
N LEU A 23 -14.97 1.84 -6.55
CA LEU A 23 -15.26 1.46 -5.17
C LEU A 23 -13.98 1.28 -4.33
N THR A 24 -12.93 0.73 -4.93
CA THR A 24 -11.71 0.34 -4.20
C THR A 24 -10.50 1.21 -4.53
N GLY A 25 -10.60 2.03 -5.59
CA GLY A 25 -9.46 2.77 -6.15
C GLY A 25 -8.49 1.89 -6.95
N LYS A 26 -8.72 0.56 -7.01
CA LYS A 26 -7.91 -0.41 -7.74
C LYS A 26 -8.79 -1.20 -8.74
N GLN A 27 -8.26 -1.44 -9.94
CA GLN A 27 -8.93 -2.28 -10.91
C GLN A 27 -8.82 -3.76 -10.49
N ILE A 28 -9.96 -4.44 -10.31
CA ILE A 28 -10.06 -5.87 -10.03
C ILE A 28 -10.82 -6.50 -11.19
N ASP A 29 -10.15 -7.36 -11.96
CA ASP A 29 -10.69 -7.88 -13.22
C ASP A 29 -11.75 -8.98 -13.03
N GLY A 30 -11.85 -9.57 -11.84
CA GLY A 30 -12.85 -10.58 -11.53
C GLY A 30 -12.72 -11.11 -10.10
N ILE A 31 -13.72 -11.88 -9.65
CA ILE A 31 -13.66 -12.67 -8.41
C ILE A 31 -13.47 -14.12 -8.82
N TRP A 32 -12.25 -14.62 -8.70
CA TRP A 32 -11.86 -15.89 -9.30
C TRP A 32 -12.22 -17.08 -8.42
N HIS A 33 -12.97 -18.01 -9.02
CA HIS A 33 -13.11 -19.38 -8.56
C HIS A 33 -12.33 -20.29 -9.51
N THR A 34 -11.64 -21.29 -8.96
CA THR A 34 -10.88 -22.24 -9.78
C THR A 34 -11.23 -23.69 -9.47
N SER A 35 -11.05 -24.53 -10.48
CA SER A 35 -11.19 -25.98 -10.43
C SER A 35 -10.08 -26.64 -11.24
N VAL A 36 -9.77 -27.89 -10.93
CA VAL A 36 -8.78 -28.68 -11.66
C VAL A 36 -9.47 -29.77 -12.48
N VAL A 37 -9.16 -29.84 -13.76
CA VAL A 37 -9.66 -30.89 -14.66
C VAL A 37 -8.55 -31.87 -14.99
N VAL A 38 -8.73 -33.13 -14.60
CA VAL A 38 -7.81 -34.24 -14.84
C VAL A 38 -8.60 -35.54 -14.86
N PHE A 39 -8.17 -36.55 -15.60
CA PHE A 39 -8.83 -37.86 -15.73
C PHE A 39 -10.33 -37.79 -16.11
N GLY A 40 -10.70 -36.78 -16.91
CA GLY A 40 -12.11 -36.55 -17.32
C GLY A 40 -13.03 -36.05 -16.24
N ARG A 41 -12.51 -35.63 -15.10
CA ARG A 41 -13.26 -35.06 -13.98
C ARG A 41 -12.81 -33.64 -13.69
N GLU A 42 -13.73 -32.80 -13.22
CA GLU A 42 -13.48 -31.47 -12.70
C GLU A 42 -13.65 -31.50 -11.18
N VAL A 43 -12.58 -31.16 -10.45
CA VAL A 43 -12.53 -31.20 -8.98
C VAL A 43 -12.36 -29.80 -8.44
N PHE A 44 -13.14 -29.42 -7.44
CA PHE A 44 -13.12 -28.10 -6.86
C PHE A 44 -13.53 -28.11 -5.38
N TYR A 45 -13.21 -27.03 -4.67
CA TYR A 45 -13.54 -26.88 -3.26
C TYR A 45 -14.61 -25.80 -3.04
N GLY A 46 -15.61 -26.16 -2.27
CA GLY A 46 -16.70 -25.27 -1.84
C GLY A 46 -17.29 -25.79 -0.52
N ARG A 47 -18.40 -26.56 -0.59
CA ARG A 47 -18.94 -27.29 0.57
C ARG A 47 -18.24 -28.63 0.80
N GLY A 48 -16.91 -28.60 0.96
CA GLY A 48 -16.07 -29.77 0.84
C GLY A 48 -15.51 -29.92 -0.57
N ILE A 49 -14.73 -31.00 -0.78
CA ILE A 49 -14.24 -31.34 -2.12
C ILE A 49 -15.38 -31.92 -2.94
N MET A 50 -15.61 -31.34 -4.12
CA MET A 50 -16.68 -31.70 -5.03
C MET A 50 -16.12 -32.08 -6.40
N GLU A 51 -16.84 -32.99 -7.09
CA GLU A 51 -16.52 -33.45 -8.43
C GLU A 51 -17.69 -33.24 -9.39
N ALA A 52 -17.37 -32.91 -10.65
CA ALA A 52 -18.35 -32.76 -11.73
C ALA A 52 -17.76 -33.20 -13.07
N ALA A 53 -18.58 -33.34 -14.09
CA ALA A 53 -18.08 -33.42 -15.45
C ALA A 53 -17.48 -32.07 -15.88
N PRO A 54 -16.40 -32.02 -16.67
CA PRO A 54 -15.74 -30.77 -17.04
C PRO A 54 -16.68 -29.74 -17.68
N GLY A 55 -16.72 -28.52 -17.13
CA GLY A 55 -17.56 -27.42 -17.59
C GLY A 55 -19.04 -27.53 -17.24
N THR A 56 -19.43 -28.47 -16.37
CA THR A 56 -20.85 -28.65 -15.96
C THR A 56 -21.12 -28.24 -14.53
N THR A 57 -20.16 -27.57 -13.88
CA THR A 57 -20.33 -27.08 -12.51
C THR A 57 -21.41 -25.97 -12.45
N HIS A 58 -21.96 -25.72 -11.28
CA HIS A 58 -22.92 -24.64 -11.06
C HIS A 58 -22.32 -23.22 -11.27
N HIS A 59 -21.01 -23.10 -11.45
CA HIS A 59 -20.32 -21.85 -11.78
C HIS A 59 -20.52 -21.40 -13.24
N GLY A 60 -21.07 -22.28 -14.10
CA GLY A 60 -21.35 -22.02 -15.52
C GLY A 60 -20.18 -22.42 -16.42
N GLN A 61 -19.94 -21.64 -17.47
CA GLN A 61 -18.81 -21.89 -18.38
C GLN A 61 -17.55 -21.23 -17.85
N PRO A 62 -16.37 -21.87 -17.90
CA PRO A 62 -15.11 -21.26 -17.51
C PRO A 62 -14.79 -20.07 -18.40
N LEU A 63 -14.36 -18.97 -17.76
CA LEU A 63 -13.90 -17.77 -18.48
C LEU A 63 -12.57 -18.05 -19.19
N GLN A 64 -11.71 -18.83 -18.55
CA GLN A 64 -10.41 -19.19 -19.07
C GLN A 64 -10.07 -20.62 -18.69
N ILE A 65 -9.38 -21.33 -19.60
CA ILE A 65 -8.81 -22.66 -19.39
C ILE A 65 -7.30 -22.56 -19.54
N ILE A 66 -6.58 -22.88 -18.50
CA ILE A 66 -5.12 -22.79 -18.45
C ILE A 66 -4.56 -24.21 -18.42
N ASP A 67 -3.64 -24.52 -19.30
CA ASP A 67 -2.88 -25.75 -19.26
C ASP A 67 -1.77 -25.62 -18.21
N VAL A 68 -1.81 -26.49 -17.19
CA VAL A 68 -0.84 -26.46 -16.08
C VAL A 68 0.12 -27.65 -16.14
N GLY A 69 0.14 -28.37 -17.26
CA GLY A 69 1.09 -29.45 -17.54
C GLY A 69 0.45 -30.82 -17.61
N GLU A 70 1.30 -31.85 -17.57
CA GLU A 70 0.89 -33.25 -17.58
C GLU A 70 1.28 -33.95 -16.28
N THR A 71 0.46 -34.89 -15.82
CA THR A 71 0.75 -35.72 -14.66
C THR A 71 1.17 -37.14 -15.04
N HIS A 72 2.12 -37.68 -14.28
CA HIS A 72 2.51 -39.09 -14.29
C HIS A 72 1.79 -39.90 -13.20
N ILE A 73 1.04 -39.24 -12.33
CA ILE A 73 0.25 -39.86 -11.27
C ILE A 73 -0.96 -40.55 -11.93
N ASP A 74 -1.33 -41.72 -11.47
CA ASP A 74 -2.54 -42.38 -11.93
C ASP A 74 -3.80 -41.90 -11.19
N ALA A 75 -4.96 -42.28 -11.74
CA ALA A 75 -6.24 -41.80 -11.18
C ALA A 75 -6.56 -42.36 -9.79
N GLU A 76 -6.02 -43.51 -9.42
CA GLU A 76 -6.21 -44.17 -8.13
C GLU A 76 -5.43 -43.43 -7.04
N THR A 77 -4.15 -43.17 -7.26
CA THR A 77 -3.29 -42.36 -6.39
C THR A 77 -3.85 -40.93 -6.22
N PHE A 78 -4.38 -40.36 -7.30
CA PHE A 78 -5.03 -39.04 -7.18
C PHE A 78 -6.30 -39.10 -6.32
N GLN A 79 -7.08 -40.17 -6.40
CA GLN A 79 -8.26 -40.36 -5.56
C GLN A 79 -7.89 -40.51 -4.08
N GLU A 80 -6.82 -41.24 -3.76
CA GLU A 80 -6.29 -41.35 -2.40
C GLU A 80 -5.83 -40.00 -1.87
N TYR A 81 -5.20 -39.20 -2.72
CA TYR A 81 -4.78 -37.85 -2.35
C TYR A 81 -5.99 -36.94 -2.06
N LEU A 82 -7.03 -36.95 -2.90
CA LEU A 82 -8.27 -36.21 -2.64
C LEU A 82 -8.95 -36.65 -1.34
N PHE A 83 -8.93 -37.95 -1.07
CA PHE A 83 -9.46 -38.49 0.19
C PHE A 83 -8.68 -37.96 1.39
N SER A 84 -7.36 -37.91 1.33
CA SER A 84 -6.53 -37.34 2.38
C SER A 84 -6.79 -35.84 2.59
N LEU A 85 -7.06 -35.10 1.51
CA LEU A 85 -7.41 -33.67 1.59
C LEU A 85 -8.82 -33.41 2.14
N SER A 86 -9.72 -34.41 2.10
CA SER A 86 -11.11 -34.23 2.53
C SER A 86 -11.27 -33.93 4.03
N GLU A 87 -10.29 -34.32 4.84
CA GLU A 87 -10.23 -33.96 6.27
C GLU A 87 -9.84 -32.50 6.50
N LEU A 88 -9.13 -31.90 5.56
CA LEU A 88 -8.66 -30.52 5.61
C LEU A 88 -9.65 -29.56 4.92
N TYR A 89 -10.07 -29.93 3.71
CA TYR A 89 -10.98 -29.13 2.89
C TYR A 89 -12.44 -29.47 3.16
N THR A 90 -12.86 -29.26 4.43
CA THR A 90 -14.25 -29.47 4.87
C THR A 90 -15.14 -28.26 4.55
N ALA A 91 -16.46 -28.43 4.57
CA ALA A 91 -17.41 -27.32 4.41
C ALA A 91 -17.23 -26.23 5.46
N SER A 92 -16.93 -26.62 6.71
CA SER A 92 -16.74 -25.71 7.84
C SER A 92 -15.37 -24.99 7.83
N ALA A 93 -14.39 -25.49 7.09
CA ALA A 93 -13.09 -24.86 6.94
C ALA A 93 -13.07 -23.80 5.83
N TYR A 94 -14.08 -23.76 4.97
CA TYR A 94 -14.12 -22.82 3.85
C TYR A 94 -14.21 -21.38 4.35
N HIS A 95 -13.28 -20.53 3.88
CA HIS A 95 -13.29 -19.10 4.13
C HIS A 95 -12.88 -18.35 2.86
N LEU A 96 -13.68 -17.38 2.42
CA LEU A 96 -13.54 -16.74 1.11
C LEU A 96 -12.16 -16.12 0.86
N THR A 97 -11.55 -15.55 1.89
CA THR A 97 -10.26 -14.84 1.78
C THR A 97 -9.06 -15.67 2.22
N ASP A 98 -9.24 -16.60 3.16
CA ASP A 98 -8.12 -17.21 3.86
C ASP A 98 -7.93 -18.70 3.52
N PHE A 99 -9.03 -19.43 3.21
CA PHE A 99 -8.97 -20.86 2.89
C PHE A 99 -10.08 -21.23 1.91
N ASN A 100 -9.80 -21.10 0.62
CA ASN A 100 -10.81 -21.11 -0.43
C ASN A 100 -10.46 -22.08 -1.59
N CYS A 101 -11.25 -22.04 -2.65
CA CYS A 101 -11.07 -22.85 -3.84
C CYS A 101 -9.69 -22.68 -4.50
N ASN A 102 -9.09 -21.49 -4.44
CA ASN A 102 -7.79 -21.24 -5.06
C ASN A 102 -6.65 -21.89 -4.25
N ASN A 103 -6.75 -21.96 -2.92
CA ASN A 103 -5.81 -22.73 -2.10
C ASN A 103 -5.89 -24.23 -2.45
N PHE A 104 -7.11 -24.77 -2.54
CA PHE A 104 -7.31 -26.17 -2.93
C PHE A 104 -6.73 -26.47 -4.32
N THR A 105 -7.00 -25.66 -5.32
CA THR A 105 -6.48 -25.89 -6.67
C THR A 105 -4.97 -25.71 -6.75
N ALA A 106 -4.37 -24.83 -5.95
CA ALA A 106 -2.92 -24.72 -5.82
C ALA A 106 -2.29 -26.02 -5.29
N ASP A 107 -2.87 -26.61 -4.24
CA ASP A 107 -2.39 -27.88 -3.67
C ASP A 107 -2.55 -29.02 -4.67
N VAL A 108 -3.69 -29.11 -5.37
CA VAL A 108 -3.97 -30.17 -6.34
C VAL A 108 -3.07 -30.05 -7.57
N VAL A 109 -2.87 -28.85 -8.11
CA VAL A 109 -1.95 -28.62 -9.25
C VAL A 109 -0.52 -28.93 -8.86
N GLY A 110 -0.09 -28.46 -7.69
CA GLY A 110 1.24 -28.74 -7.14
C GLY A 110 1.51 -30.24 -7.00
N PHE A 111 0.53 -31.02 -6.48
CA PHE A 111 0.63 -32.47 -6.37
C PHE A 111 0.70 -33.16 -7.72
N LEU A 112 -0.14 -32.78 -8.69
CA LEU A 112 -0.24 -33.45 -9.96
C LEU A 112 0.93 -33.16 -10.92
N THR A 113 1.38 -31.91 -10.96
CA THR A 113 2.33 -31.45 -12.00
C THR A 113 3.59 -30.80 -11.42
N GLY A 114 3.62 -30.44 -10.14
CA GLY A 114 4.66 -29.61 -9.53
C GLY A 114 4.62 -28.15 -9.97
N ALA A 115 3.60 -27.74 -10.73
CA ALA A 115 3.42 -26.35 -11.17
C ALA A 115 2.67 -25.52 -10.14
N GLU A 116 2.77 -24.20 -10.26
CA GLU A 116 2.00 -23.24 -9.47
C GLU A 116 0.82 -22.70 -10.29
N ILE A 117 -0.27 -22.34 -9.62
CA ILE A 117 -1.36 -21.60 -10.27
C ILE A 117 -0.92 -20.15 -10.49
N PRO A 118 -1.45 -19.43 -11.52
CA PRO A 118 -1.08 -18.05 -11.80
C PRO A 118 -1.26 -17.14 -10.60
N SER A 119 -0.27 -16.28 -10.33
CA SER A 119 -0.23 -15.38 -9.18
C SER A 119 -1.40 -14.38 -9.13
N TRP A 120 -1.94 -13.97 -10.28
CA TRP A 120 -3.12 -13.10 -10.35
C TRP A 120 -4.41 -13.78 -9.83
N ILE A 121 -4.43 -15.11 -9.67
CA ILE A 121 -5.50 -15.87 -9.04
C ILE A 121 -5.25 -15.97 -7.53
N SER A 122 -4.07 -16.45 -7.14
CA SER A 122 -3.73 -16.67 -5.72
C SER A 122 -3.58 -15.37 -4.93
N GLY A 123 -3.14 -14.29 -5.58
CA GLY A 123 -2.95 -12.97 -4.96
C GLY A 123 -4.22 -12.13 -4.78
N LEU A 124 -5.30 -12.46 -5.49
CA LEU A 124 -6.51 -11.65 -5.51
C LEU A 124 -7.14 -11.36 -4.13
N PRO A 125 -7.28 -12.34 -3.21
CA PRO A 125 -7.84 -12.06 -1.89
C PRO A 125 -7.00 -11.05 -1.10
N SER A 126 -5.68 -11.17 -1.17
CA SER A 126 -4.74 -10.24 -0.52
C SER A 126 -4.82 -8.84 -1.14
N GLU A 127 -4.88 -8.76 -2.46
CA GLU A 127 -5.02 -7.49 -3.19
C GLU A 127 -6.32 -6.78 -2.90
N PHE A 128 -7.44 -7.51 -2.81
CA PHE A 128 -8.73 -6.95 -2.43
C PHE A 128 -8.70 -6.43 -0.99
N LEU A 129 -8.20 -7.22 -0.05
CA LEU A 129 -8.10 -6.85 1.36
C LEU A 129 -7.10 -5.72 1.64
N ALA A 130 -6.13 -5.51 0.76
CA ALA A 130 -5.22 -4.36 0.84
C ALA A 130 -5.92 -3.02 0.52
N THR A 131 -7.10 -3.04 -0.12
CA THR A 131 -7.87 -1.81 -0.39
C THR A 131 -8.62 -1.33 0.86
N PRO A 132 -8.80 0.00 1.07
CA PRO A 132 -9.60 0.52 2.19
C PRO A 132 -11.02 -0.05 2.24
N PHE A 133 -11.58 -0.30 1.06
CA PHE A 133 -12.91 -0.89 0.90
C PHE A 133 -12.93 -2.38 1.31
N GLY A 134 -11.93 -3.16 0.88
CA GLY A 134 -11.78 -4.56 1.28
C GLY A 134 -11.58 -4.71 2.80
N GLN A 135 -10.81 -3.80 3.40
CA GLN A 135 -10.63 -3.75 4.86
C GLN A 135 -11.95 -3.44 5.60
N ALA A 136 -12.73 -2.50 5.10
CA ALA A 136 -14.03 -2.16 5.68
C ALA A 136 -15.05 -3.32 5.56
N LEU A 137 -14.96 -4.12 4.50
CA LEU A 137 -15.88 -5.23 4.22
C LEU A 137 -15.49 -6.53 4.94
N ARG A 138 -14.24 -6.69 5.34
CA ARG A 138 -13.70 -7.90 5.98
C ARG A 138 -14.51 -8.36 7.19
N PRO A 139 -14.89 -7.50 8.19
CA PRO A 139 -15.66 -7.95 9.34
C PRO A 139 -17.01 -8.57 8.95
N THR A 140 -17.61 -8.08 7.87
CA THR A 140 -18.87 -8.62 7.33
C THR A 140 -18.64 -9.98 6.68
N ILE A 141 -17.56 -10.15 5.92
CA ILE A 141 -17.16 -11.43 5.33
C ILE A 141 -16.92 -12.45 6.44
N ASP A 142 -16.08 -12.12 7.43
CA ASP A 142 -15.75 -13.00 8.57
C ASP A 142 -16.99 -13.39 9.36
N ALA A 143 -17.94 -12.46 9.60
CA ALA A 143 -19.17 -12.73 10.33
C ALA A 143 -20.08 -13.72 9.56
N MET A 144 -20.18 -13.60 8.24
CA MET A 144 -20.98 -14.50 7.39
C MET A 144 -20.46 -15.94 7.44
N PHE A 145 -19.13 -16.13 7.46
CA PHE A 145 -18.52 -17.46 7.50
C PHE A 145 -18.46 -18.05 8.93
N ARG A 146 -18.39 -17.24 9.99
CA ARG A 146 -18.49 -17.72 11.38
C ARG A 146 -19.88 -18.21 11.73
N GLN A 147 -20.93 -17.55 11.28
CA GLN A 147 -22.32 -17.99 11.56
C GLN A 147 -22.65 -19.32 10.90
N SER A 148 -22.15 -19.60 9.69
CA SER A 148 -22.31 -20.90 9.04
C SER A 148 -21.61 -22.04 9.82
N ASN A 149 -20.43 -21.77 10.36
CA ASN A 149 -19.64 -22.75 11.11
C ASN A 149 -20.22 -23.06 12.51
N GLU A 150 -20.89 -22.12 13.17
CA GLU A 150 -21.56 -22.36 14.47
C GLU A 150 -22.88 -23.09 14.31
N ALA A 151 -23.62 -22.85 13.24
CA ALA A 151 -24.87 -23.56 12.96
C ALA A 151 -24.62 -25.06 12.69
N GLU A 152 -23.53 -25.43 12.02
CA GLU A 152 -23.16 -26.84 11.82
C GLU A 152 -22.69 -27.52 13.11
N LYS A 153 -21.92 -26.83 13.97
CA LYS A 153 -21.48 -27.38 15.27
C LYS A 153 -22.67 -27.68 16.21
N SER A 154 -23.74 -26.89 16.13
CA SER A 154 -24.97 -27.14 16.90
C SER A 154 -25.80 -28.31 16.38
N ALA A 155 -25.66 -28.68 15.11
CA ALA A 155 -26.39 -29.79 14.51
C ALA A 155 -25.77 -31.18 14.83
N PHE A 156 -24.48 -31.25 15.18
CA PHE A 156 -23.74 -32.50 15.47
C PHE A 156 -23.46 -32.76 16.95
N GLY A 157 -23.91 -31.90 17.87
CA GLY A 157 -23.65 -31.98 19.31
C GLY A 157 -24.74 -32.69 20.14
N GLY A 158 -25.34 -33.79 19.67
CA GLY A 158 -26.34 -34.55 20.39
C GLY A 158 -25.87 -35.95 20.76
N SER A 159 -25.56 -36.16 22.06
CA SER A 159 -25.26 -37.49 22.67
C SER A 159 -26.45 -38.42 22.57
N PRO A 160 -26.25 -39.76 22.41
CA PRO A 160 -27.36 -40.69 22.28
C PRO A 160 -27.97 -41.06 23.62
N ALA A 161 -29.23 -40.75 23.83
CA ALA A 161 -30.03 -41.31 24.93
C ALA A 161 -31.35 -41.88 24.42
N ALA A 162 -31.48 -43.20 24.58
CA ALA A 162 -32.66 -44.04 24.81
C ALA A 162 -33.95 -43.82 23.97
N ALA A 163 -34.32 -44.94 23.36
CA ALA A 163 -35.56 -45.22 22.64
C ALA A 163 -36.86 -44.89 23.37
N ALA A 164 -37.77 -44.20 22.72
CA ALA A 164 -39.23 -44.22 23.00
C ALA A 164 -40.01 -44.06 21.70
N THR A 165 -41.07 -44.82 21.58
CA THR A 165 -42.01 -45.11 20.50
C THR A 165 -42.71 -43.90 19.85
N PRO A 166 -43.18 -43.99 18.61
CA PRO A 166 -43.51 -42.83 17.78
C PRO A 166 -44.97 -42.37 17.88
N ALA A 167 -45.16 -41.04 17.93
CA ALA A 167 -46.43 -40.37 17.63
C ALA A 167 -46.31 -39.54 16.35
N PRO A 168 -47.41 -39.22 15.63
CA PRO A 168 -47.38 -38.90 14.21
C PRO A 168 -46.83 -37.50 13.91
N ARG A 169 -45.95 -37.46 12.92
CA ARG A 169 -45.28 -36.27 12.39
C ARG A 169 -46.26 -35.29 11.75
N GLN A 170 -46.37 -34.08 12.29
CA GLN A 170 -46.65 -32.89 11.52
C GLN A 170 -45.42 -32.49 10.74
N ALA A 171 -45.57 -32.19 9.46
CA ALA A 171 -44.48 -31.78 8.58
C ALA A 171 -43.83 -30.49 9.10
N ALA A 172 -42.55 -30.55 9.39
CA ALA A 172 -41.70 -29.38 9.65
C ALA A 172 -41.52 -28.58 8.36
N PRO A 173 -41.49 -27.25 8.42
CA PRO A 173 -41.17 -26.43 7.23
C PRO A 173 -39.74 -26.78 6.74
N ALA A 174 -39.62 -26.92 5.42
CA ALA A 174 -38.34 -27.15 4.75
C ALA A 174 -37.31 -26.09 5.17
N ALA A 175 -36.15 -26.52 5.61
CA ALA A 175 -35.04 -25.65 5.88
C ALA A 175 -34.73 -24.82 4.62
N ALA A 176 -34.65 -23.51 4.77
CA ALA A 176 -34.29 -22.61 3.67
C ALA A 176 -32.91 -23.04 3.10
N PRO A 177 -32.77 -23.06 1.77
CA PRO A 177 -31.48 -23.39 1.16
C PRO A 177 -30.42 -22.39 1.61
N GLN A 178 -29.30 -22.90 2.13
CA GLN A 178 -28.15 -22.05 2.47
C GLN A 178 -27.57 -21.42 1.21
N PRO A 179 -27.11 -20.14 1.29
CA PRO A 179 -26.63 -19.42 0.13
C PRO A 179 -25.40 -20.11 -0.51
N THR A 180 -25.42 -20.19 -1.83
CA THR A 180 -24.28 -20.67 -2.62
C THR A 180 -23.16 -19.61 -2.64
N PRO A 181 -21.91 -19.96 -3.00
CA PRO A 181 -20.85 -18.95 -3.22
C PRO A 181 -21.28 -17.84 -4.18
N GLN A 182 -22.17 -18.10 -5.11
CA GLN A 182 -22.74 -17.10 -6.02
C GLN A 182 -23.75 -16.19 -5.33
N ASP A 183 -24.56 -16.73 -4.43
CA ASP A 183 -25.52 -15.94 -3.63
C ASP A 183 -24.77 -15.05 -2.64
N LEU A 184 -23.64 -15.53 -2.11
CA LEU A 184 -22.73 -14.77 -1.24
C LEU A 184 -22.03 -13.63 -2.00
N ALA A 185 -21.56 -13.88 -3.22
CA ALA A 185 -20.98 -12.84 -4.07
C ALA A 185 -22.02 -11.78 -4.46
N ALA A 186 -23.25 -12.19 -4.78
CA ALA A 186 -24.37 -11.29 -5.09
C ALA A 186 -24.83 -10.49 -3.86
N ALA A 187 -24.89 -11.13 -2.68
CA ALA A 187 -25.23 -10.45 -1.42
C ALA A 187 -24.13 -9.45 -1.00
N LEU A 188 -22.87 -9.78 -1.22
CA LEU A 188 -21.72 -8.90 -0.99
C LEU A 188 -21.79 -7.66 -1.89
N LEU A 189 -22.07 -7.85 -3.17
CA LEU A 189 -22.24 -6.76 -4.14
C LEU A 189 -23.50 -5.92 -3.85
N GLY A 190 -24.58 -6.53 -3.36
CA GLY A 190 -25.78 -5.84 -2.91
C GLY A 190 -25.55 -4.98 -1.65
N ALA A 191 -24.81 -5.48 -0.68
CA ALA A 191 -24.41 -4.74 0.52
C ALA A 191 -23.51 -3.54 0.17
N VAL A 192 -22.62 -3.72 -0.82
CA VAL A 192 -21.77 -2.68 -1.41
C VAL A 192 -22.59 -1.57 -2.04
N ALA A 193 -23.58 -1.92 -2.85
CA ALA A 193 -24.45 -0.94 -3.51
C ALA A 193 -25.29 -0.14 -2.50
N GLN A 194 -25.73 -0.75 -1.40
CA GLN A 194 -26.45 -0.07 -0.32
C GLN A 194 -25.56 0.87 0.49
N GLN A 195 -24.30 0.51 0.72
CA GLN A 195 -23.34 1.35 1.45
C GLN A 195 -22.85 2.54 0.63
N ALA A 196 -22.76 2.40 -0.69
CA ALA A 196 -22.45 3.48 -1.61
C ALA A 196 -23.60 4.49 -1.79
N ALA A 197 -24.85 4.09 -1.50
CA ALA A 197 -26.05 4.92 -1.62
C ALA A 197 -26.42 5.68 -0.32
N GLY A 198 -25.81 5.36 0.83
CA GLY A 198 -26.11 5.95 2.15
C GLY A 198 -25.05 6.93 2.61
N GLY A 199 -25.26 8.22 2.31
CA GLY A 199 -24.39 9.30 2.80
C GLY A 199 -24.59 9.63 4.27
N SER A 200 -23.47 9.96 4.91
CA SER A 200 -23.26 10.83 6.09
C SER A 200 -24.04 10.58 7.38
N GLY A 201 -23.31 10.02 8.37
CA GLY A 201 -23.58 10.13 9.80
C GLY A 201 -22.24 10.17 10.59
N PRO A 202 -22.18 10.71 11.82
CA PRO A 202 -20.97 11.26 12.42
C PRO A 202 -19.93 10.22 12.83
N THR A 203 -18.69 10.62 12.61
CA THR A 203 -17.44 9.92 12.92
C THR A 203 -17.29 9.54 14.39
N SER A 204 -17.29 8.26 14.66
CA SER A 204 -16.58 7.67 15.80
C SER A 204 -15.27 7.06 15.31
N ALA A 205 -14.20 7.20 16.09
CA ALA A 205 -12.85 6.73 15.76
C ALA A 205 -12.84 5.26 15.30
N PRO A 206 -11.97 4.89 14.33
CA PRO A 206 -11.93 3.53 13.82
C PRO A 206 -11.44 2.56 14.91
N PRO A 207 -12.07 1.37 15.04
CA PRO A 207 -11.53 0.30 15.87
C PRO A 207 -10.21 -0.21 15.25
N LYS A 208 -9.25 -0.55 16.10
CA LYS A 208 -7.95 -1.12 15.71
C LYS A 208 -8.18 -2.34 14.80
N PRO A 209 -7.43 -2.48 13.69
CA PRO A 209 -7.55 -3.62 12.80
C PRO A 209 -7.18 -4.93 13.55
N GLY A 210 -8.06 -5.90 13.50
CA GLY A 210 -7.80 -7.26 13.97
C GLY A 210 -6.96 -8.05 12.95
N PRO A 211 -6.33 -9.16 13.36
CA PRO A 211 -5.40 -9.93 12.55
C PRO A 211 -6.04 -10.52 11.30
N THR A 212 -5.34 -10.42 10.18
CA THR A 212 -5.86 -10.57 8.82
C THR A 212 -5.49 -11.87 8.10
N THR A 213 -4.86 -12.83 8.76
CA THR A 213 -4.58 -14.18 8.23
C THR A 213 -4.79 -15.20 9.34
N ALA A 214 -5.12 -16.42 9.00
CA ALA A 214 -5.03 -17.52 9.96
C ALA A 214 -3.62 -17.46 10.55
N ALA A 215 -3.54 -17.22 11.83
CA ALA A 215 -2.27 -16.97 12.52
C ALA A 215 -1.31 -18.16 12.39
N LEU A 216 -1.86 -19.36 12.19
CA LEU A 216 -1.14 -20.60 12.03
C LEU A 216 -1.53 -21.30 10.72
N THR A 217 -0.54 -21.65 9.91
CA THR A 217 -0.74 -22.36 8.64
C THR A 217 -0.32 -23.82 8.80
N LEU A 218 -1.22 -24.76 8.49
CA LEU A 218 -0.89 -26.19 8.50
C LEU A 218 -0.17 -26.54 7.20
N VAL A 219 1.00 -27.16 7.33
CA VAL A 219 1.81 -27.65 6.20
C VAL A 219 1.55 -29.13 5.99
N THR A 220 1.04 -29.48 4.80
CA THR A 220 0.72 -30.87 4.44
C THR A 220 1.64 -31.44 3.36
N SER A 221 2.34 -30.58 2.61
CA SER A 221 3.26 -31.04 1.54
C SER A 221 4.59 -30.29 1.55
N ARG A 222 5.63 -30.94 1.02
CA ARG A 222 6.96 -30.36 0.84
C ARG A 222 6.93 -29.14 -0.10
N ALA A 223 6.13 -29.19 -1.16
CA ALA A 223 5.99 -28.09 -2.10
C ALA A 223 5.40 -26.85 -1.43
N ASN A 224 4.33 -27.02 -0.62
CA ASN A 224 3.74 -25.94 0.16
C ASN A 224 4.77 -25.33 1.14
N PHE A 225 5.50 -26.17 1.88
CA PHE A 225 6.51 -25.67 2.82
C PHE A 225 7.61 -24.88 2.12
N THR A 226 8.11 -25.38 0.97
CA THR A 226 9.13 -24.69 0.18
C THR A 226 8.62 -23.34 -0.35
N SER A 227 7.37 -23.29 -0.81
CA SER A 227 6.74 -22.02 -1.24
C SER A 227 6.61 -21.02 -0.09
N ILE A 228 6.20 -21.48 1.10
CA ILE A 228 6.14 -20.61 2.29
C ILE A 228 7.53 -20.06 2.62
N LEU A 229 8.58 -20.88 2.61
CA LEU A 229 9.94 -20.45 2.90
C LEU A 229 10.49 -19.47 1.84
N LYS A 230 10.11 -19.63 0.58
CA LYS A 230 10.55 -18.75 -0.52
C LYS A 230 9.87 -17.38 -0.47
N ASN A 231 8.59 -17.37 -0.08
CA ASN A 231 7.74 -16.17 -0.18
C ASN A 231 7.65 -15.38 1.12
N ASN A 232 8.37 -15.79 2.18
CA ASN A 232 8.31 -15.12 3.48
C ASN A 232 9.72 -14.95 4.07
N THR A 233 9.98 -13.75 4.57
CA THR A 233 11.25 -13.40 5.21
C THR A 233 11.47 -14.15 6.52
N ALA A 234 10.42 -14.29 7.33
CA ALA A 234 10.47 -14.94 8.63
C ALA A 234 9.44 -16.06 8.73
N VAL A 235 9.91 -17.30 8.93
CA VAL A 235 9.02 -18.46 9.13
C VAL A 235 9.40 -19.17 10.42
N VAL A 236 8.42 -19.38 11.30
CA VAL A 236 8.55 -20.22 12.50
C VAL A 236 7.76 -21.49 12.28
N ALA A 237 8.44 -22.65 12.23
CA ALA A 237 7.82 -23.94 11.96
C ALA A 237 7.81 -24.81 13.20
N ASN A 238 6.62 -25.21 13.67
CA ASN A 238 6.41 -26.17 14.75
C ASN A 238 6.24 -27.57 14.17
N PHE A 239 7.25 -28.41 14.32
CA PHE A 239 7.17 -29.83 14.01
C PHE A 239 6.58 -30.58 15.22
N THR A 240 5.39 -31.13 15.06
CA THR A 240 4.56 -31.64 16.14
C THR A 240 3.89 -32.96 15.80
N ASN A 241 3.42 -33.68 16.82
CA ASN A 241 2.56 -34.86 16.69
C ASN A 241 1.46 -34.75 17.74
N THR A 242 0.43 -33.99 17.45
CA THR A 242 -0.62 -33.67 18.42
C THR A 242 -1.37 -34.91 18.91
N ALA A 243 -1.50 -35.96 18.09
CA ALA A 243 -2.18 -37.19 18.45
C ALA A 243 -1.42 -37.99 19.54
N GLY A 244 -0.10 -38.14 19.38
CA GLY A 244 0.74 -39.04 20.21
C GLY A 244 1.60 -38.35 21.26
N CYS A 245 1.69 -37.02 21.31
CA CYS A 245 2.67 -36.25 22.09
C CYS A 245 1.99 -35.33 23.13
N PRO A 246 1.96 -35.67 24.43
CA PRO A 246 1.40 -34.80 25.46
C PRO A 246 2.06 -33.40 25.56
N PRO A 247 3.41 -33.26 25.48
CA PRO A 247 4.04 -31.95 25.46
C PRO A 247 3.61 -31.08 24.25
N CYS A 248 3.37 -31.70 23.08
CA CYS A 248 2.89 -30.99 21.89
C CYS A 248 1.50 -30.38 22.13
N ARG A 249 0.58 -31.14 22.72
CA ARG A 249 -0.74 -30.63 23.09
C ARG A 249 -0.68 -29.50 24.10
N ALA A 250 0.26 -29.58 25.06
CA ALA A 250 0.41 -28.57 26.09
C ALA A 250 0.91 -27.22 25.56
N ILE A 251 1.83 -27.23 24.59
CA ILE A 251 2.41 -25.99 24.00
C ILE A 251 1.54 -25.38 22.89
N LYS A 252 0.68 -26.15 22.23
CA LYS A 252 -0.12 -25.72 21.09
C LYS A 252 -0.90 -24.42 21.33
N PRO A 253 -1.67 -24.24 22.42
CA PRO A 253 -2.40 -23.00 22.68
C PRO A 253 -1.48 -21.78 22.82
N ALA A 254 -0.28 -21.97 23.40
CA ALA A 254 0.70 -20.92 23.52
C ALA A 254 1.29 -20.52 22.16
N TYR A 255 1.58 -21.52 21.32
CA TYR A 255 2.08 -21.28 19.97
C TYR A 255 1.03 -20.57 19.09
N GLU A 256 -0.24 -20.94 19.20
CA GLU A 256 -1.36 -20.26 18.53
C GLU A 256 -1.46 -18.80 18.96
N THR A 257 -1.39 -18.51 20.27
CA THR A 257 -1.39 -17.13 20.80
C THR A 257 -0.18 -16.32 20.30
N ILE A 258 1.02 -16.93 20.29
CA ILE A 258 2.24 -16.29 19.77
C ILE A 258 2.06 -15.98 18.27
N ALA A 259 1.53 -16.93 17.51
CA ALA A 259 1.26 -16.76 16.09
C ALA A 259 0.24 -15.66 15.84
N GLU A 260 -0.88 -15.60 16.56
CA GLU A 260 -1.90 -14.56 16.46
C GLU A 260 -1.32 -13.16 16.72
N ASN A 261 -0.62 -12.99 17.84
CA ASN A 261 -0.06 -11.71 18.24
C ASN A 261 0.98 -11.20 17.23
N ASN A 262 1.85 -12.06 16.75
CA ASN A 262 2.94 -11.67 15.86
C ASN A 262 2.50 -11.59 14.39
N THR A 263 1.55 -12.42 13.95
CA THR A 263 0.98 -12.28 12.59
C THR A 263 0.19 -10.98 12.45
N ALA A 264 -0.47 -10.51 13.52
CA ALA A 264 -1.14 -9.20 13.51
C ALA A 264 -0.16 -8.05 13.26
N VAL A 265 1.08 -8.18 13.76
CA VAL A 265 2.12 -7.12 13.70
C VAL A 265 3.03 -7.27 12.48
N TYR A 266 3.47 -8.49 12.16
CA TYR A 266 4.53 -8.76 11.18
C TYR A 266 4.05 -9.58 9.97
N GLY A 267 2.79 -10.04 9.93
CA GLY A 267 2.31 -10.93 8.87
C GLY A 267 2.41 -10.34 7.46
N HIS A 268 2.18 -9.05 7.34
CA HIS A 268 2.32 -8.30 6.09
C HIS A 268 3.79 -8.03 5.70
N LYS A 269 4.75 -8.14 6.64
CA LYS A 269 6.20 -8.10 6.38
C LYS A 269 6.77 -9.46 5.96
N GLY A 270 5.93 -10.45 5.67
CA GLY A 270 6.37 -11.78 5.33
C GLY A 270 6.73 -12.64 6.53
N THR A 271 6.02 -12.51 7.66
CA THR A 271 6.10 -13.46 8.78
C THR A 271 5.03 -14.53 8.64
N ARG A 272 5.40 -15.80 8.81
CA ARG A 272 4.49 -16.94 8.85
C ARG A 272 4.80 -17.86 10.02
N PHE A 273 3.74 -18.30 10.67
CA PHE A 273 3.79 -19.36 11.66
C PHE A 273 3.17 -20.61 11.06
N VAL A 274 3.88 -21.73 11.07
CA VAL A 274 3.41 -22.95 10.42
C VAL A 274 3.47 -24.13 11.38
N GLU A 275 2.52 -25.06 11.23
CA GLU A 275 2.45 -26.32 11.94
C GLU A 275 2.70 -27.46 10.94
N VAL A 276 3.65 -28.34 11.27
CA VAL A 276 4.00 -29.54 10.49
C VAL A 276 3.67 -30.73 11.37
N GLU A 277 2.50 -31.36 11.16
CA GLU A 277 2.12 -32.59 11.84
C GLU A 277 2.85 -33.79 11.22
N LEU A 278 3.62 -34.52 12.05
CA LEU A 278 4.47 -35.62 11.54
C LEU A 278 3.68 -36.80 10.99
N ASP A 279 2.46 -36.98 11.45
CA ASP A 279 1.55 -38.06 11.03
C ASP A 279 0.65 -37.70 9.84
N ARG A 280 0.85 -36.51 9.24
CA ARG A 280 0.04 -36.02 8.11
C ARG A 280 0.90 -35.64 6.91
N GLY A 281 0.45 -36.01 5.71
CA GLY A 281 1.09 -35.65 4.45
C GLY A 281 2.59 -35.95 4.44
N ASP A 282 3.39 -34.97 4.03
CA ASP A 282 4.85 -35.05 3.99
C ASP A 282 5.54 -34.74 5.34
N GLY A 283 4.79 -34.65 6.45
CA GLY A 283 5.32 -34.20 7.75
C GLY A 283 6.51 -35.00 8.23
N GLN A 284 6.45 -36.35 8.16
CA GLN A 284 7.57 -37.23 8.52
C GLN A 284 8.80 -36.98 7.64
N SER A 285 8.61 -36.86 6.33
CA SER A 285 9.67 -36.60 5.37
C SER A 285 10.33 -35.23 5.55
N LEU A 286 9.53 -34.21 5.90
CA LEU A 286 10.05 -32.89 6.26
C LEU A 286 10.83 -32.93 7.58
N ALA A 287 10.34 -33.67 8.59
CA ALA A 287 11.04 -33.84 9.85
C ALA A 287 12.41 -34.48 9.66
N GLU A 288 12.52 -35.49 8.80
CA GLU A 288 13.79 -36.13 8.44
C GLU A 288 14.72 -35.17 7.71
N GLN A 289 14.20 -34.39 6.76
CA GLN A 289 14.97 -33.39 5.99
C GLN A 289 15.61 -32.35 6.90
N TYR A 290 14.89 -31.89 7.95
CA TYR A 290 15.37 -30.86 8.86
C TYR A 290 15.97 -31.42 10.16
N GLY A 291 16.18 -32.74 10.26
CA GLY A 291 16.84 -33.39 11.40
C GLY A 291 16.02 -33.32 12.70
N VAL A 292 14.71 -33.35 12.59
CA VAL A 292 13.80 -33.36 13.74
C VAL A 292 13.76 -34.76 14.36
N THR A 293 14.28 -34.91 15.56
CA THR A 293 14.39 -36.19 16.29
C THR A 293 13.43 -36.32 17.48
N ALA A 294 12.77 -35.22 17.86
CA ALA A 294 11.83 -35.18 18.97
C ALA A 294 10.76 -34.09 18.68
N THR A 295 9.56 -34.27 19.26
CA THR A 295 8.46 -33.30 19.16
C THR A 295 8.06 -32.78 20.53
N PRO A 296 7.66 -31.52 20.67
CA PRO A 296 7.68 -30.49 19.65
C PRO A 296 9.09 -29.97 19.36
N THR A 297 9.36 -29.61 18.10
CA THR A 297 10.59 -28.90 17.70
C THR A 297 10.18 -27.68 16.88
N PHE A 298 10.64 -26.52 17.26
CA PHE A 298 10.43 -25.25 16.55
C PHE A 298 11.68 -24.90 15.76
N ILE A 299 11.54 -24.66 14.47
CA ILE A 299 12.63 -24.26 13.58
C ILE A 299 12.33 -22.87 13.04
N PHE A 300 13.33 -22.00 13.10
CA PHE A 300 13.25 -20.61 12.67
C PHE A 300 13.98 -20.44 11.33
N PHE A 301 13.30 -19.87 10.35
CA PHE A 301 13.85 -19.65 9.02
C PHE A 301 13.81 -18.16 8.67
N LYS A 302 14.97 -17.62 8.27
CA LYS A 302 15.11 -16.27 7.73
C LYS A 302 15.51 -16.38 6.27
N ASP A 303 14.73 -15.77 5.37
CA ASP A 303 14.92 -15.81 3.91
C ASP A 303 15.12 -17.25 3.40
N GLY A 304 14.25 -18.15 3.85
CA GLY A 304 14.25 -19.56 3.50
C GLY A 304 15.39 -20.39 4.12
N LYS A 305 16.30 -19.79 4.90
CA LYS A 305 17.42 -20.51 5.53
C LYS A 305 17.12 -20.74 7.02
N GLN A 306 17.39 -21.96 7.50
CA GLN A 306 17.31 -22.26 8.92
C GLN A 306 18.37 -21.50 9.71
N VAL A 307 17.95 -20.73 10.72
CA VAL A 307 18.82 -19.89 11.55
C VAL A 307 18.86 -20.33 13.01
N ASP A 308 17.76 -20.89 13.55
CA ASP A 308 17.71 -21.39 14.94
C ASP A 308 16.79 -22.61 15.08
N VAL A 309 16.97 -23.38 16.15
CA VAL A 309 16.16 -24.55 16.50
C VAL A 309 15.91 -24.60 18.00
N MET A 310 14.66 -24.73 18.39
CA MET A 310 14.27 -24.97 19.77
C MET A 310 13.57 -26.32 19.91
N ARG A 311 13.97 -27.14 20.88
CA ARG A 311 13.35 -28.44 21.19
C ARG A 311 12.63 -28.38 22.51
N GLY A 312 11.46 -29.05 22.58
CA GLY A 312 10.66 -29.15 23.79
C GLY A 312 9.57 -28.08 23.94
N ALA A 313 8.75 -28.21 24.99
CA ALA A 313 7.53 -27.42 25.21
C ALA A 313 7.72 -26.29 26.24
N ASP A 314 8.84 -25.55 26.16
CA ASP A 314 9.07 -24.38 27.02
C ASP A 314 8.41 -23.13 26.39
N LYS A 315 7.25 -22.76 26.95
CA LYS A 315 6.48 -21.59 26.48
C LYS A 315 7.28 -20.28 26.54
N ARG A 316 7.94 -20.02 27.68
CA ARG A 316 8.68 -18.75 27.86
C ARG A 316 9.93 -18.68 27.01
N GLY A 317 10.62 -19.79 26.83
CA GLY A 317 11.74 -19.89 25.93
C GLY A 317 11.33 -19.68 24.48
N LEU A 318 10.15 -20.16 24.07
CA LEU A 318 9.60 -19.93 22.74
C LEU A 318 9.22 -18.47 22.50
N GLU A 319 8.51 -17.83 23.45
CA GLU A 319 8.17 -16.41 23.39
C GLU A 319 9.41 -15.53 23.20
N ASN A 320 10.43 -15.71 24.04
CA ASN A 320 11.68 -14.92 23.97
C ASN A 320 12.44 -15.14 22.64
N ARG A 321 12.45 -16.38 22.11
CA ARG A 321 13.14 -16.68 20.84
C ARG A 321 12.39 -16.11 19.64
N VAL A 322 11.07 -16.18 19.64
CA VAL A 322 10.24 -15.57 18.59
C VAL A 322 10.45 -14.06 18.58
N GLU A 323 10.44 -13.40 19.74
CA GLU A 323 10.69 -11.96 19.85
C GLU A 323 12.06 -11.59 19.32
N ALA A 324 13.13 -12.25 19.77
CA ALA A 324 14.49 -12.00 19.30
C ALA A 324 14.67 -12.28 17.79
N PHE A 325 14.03 -13.34 17.28
CA PHE A 325 14.06 -13.70 15.88
C PHE A 325 13.35 -12.66 14.99
N LEU A 326 12.18 -12.18 15.43
CA LEU A 326 11.42 -11.18 14.68
C LEU A 326 12.11 -9.80 14.74
N ASP A 327 12.75 -9.45 15.86
CA ASP A 327 13.58 -8.25 15.95
C ASP A 327 14.80 -8.31 15.00
N ASP A 328 15.37 -9.50 14.79
CA ASP A 328 16.48 -9.70 13.85
C ASP A 328 15.98 -9.67 12.38
N CYS A 329 14.81 -10.24 12.11
CA CYS A 329 14.21 -10.20 10.77
C CYS A 329 13.67 -8.82 10.38
N PHE A 330 13.13 -8.08 11.34
CA PHE A 330 12.44 -6.81 11.14
C PHE A 330 12.91 -5.76 12.16
N PRO A 331 14.15 -5.31 12.07
CA PRO A 331 14.69 -4.35 13.03
C PRO A 331 13.84 -3.08 13.04
N GLN A 332 13.54 -2.60 14.24
CA GLN A 332 12.81 -1.33 14.39
C GLN A 332 13.68 -0.17 13.88
N HIS A 333 13.02 0.79 13.21
CA HIS A 333 13.70 2.00 12.76
C HIS A 333 14.45 2.67 13.92
N PRO A 334 15.76 3.02 13.77
CA PRO A 334 16.60 3.56 14.84
C PRO A 334 15.97 4.77 15.54
N HIS A 335 15.28 5.60 14.80
CA HIS A 335 14.66 6.82 15.31
C HIS A 335 13.44 6.59 16.23
N LYS A 336 12.84 5.40 16.26
CA LYS A 336 11.75 5.09 17.21
C LYS A 336 12.20 5.16 18.68
N ARG A 337 13.50 4.97 18.93
CA ARG A 337 14.09 5.02 20.28
C ARG A 337 14.55 6.41 20.69
N LEU A 338 14.51 7.41 19.78
CA LEU A 338 15.01 8.74 20.04
C LEU A 338 13.95 9.64 20.68
N TYR A 339 14.35 10.37 21.70
CA TYR A 339 13.55 11.47 22.23
C TYR A 339 13.97 12.79 21.56
N LEU A 340 13.12 13.30 20.66
CA LEU A 340 13.33 14.51 19.87
C LEU A 340 12.44 15.66 20.43
N ALA A 341 13.02 16.50 21.29
CA ALA A 341 12.28 17.54 22.01
C ALA A 341 11.83 18.70 21.12
N VAL A 342 12.56 18.98 20.04
CA VAL A 342 12.31 20.09 19.09
C VAL A 342 11.65 19.53 17.83
N THR A 343 12.24 18.55 17.20
CA THR A 343 11.75 17.96 15.93
C THR A 343 10.33 17.41 16.05
N SER A 344 9.98 16.78 17.17
CA SER A 344 8.63 16.24 17.40
C SER A 344 7.52 17.31 17.46
N LYS A 345 7.88 18.59 17.62
CA LYS A 345 6.97 19.74 17.71
C LYS A 345 6.94 20.57 16.42
N LEU A 346 7.71 20.20 15.42
CA LEU A 346 7.70 20.90 14.14
C LEU A 346 6.32 20.78 13.49
N SER A 347 5.85 21.91 12.94
CA SER A 347 4.60 21.91 12.18
C SER A 347 4.77 21.17 10.87
N THR A 348 3.80 20.31 10.57
CA THR A 348 3.65 19.66 9.26
C THR A 348 2.55 20.28 8.41
N GLU A 349 1.98 21.41 8.87
CA GLU A 349 1.03 22.19 8.09
C GLU A 349 1.72 22.85 6.90
N PRO A 350 1.12 22.79 5.70
CA PRO A 350 1.75 23.32 4.51
C PRO A 350 1.88 24.86 4.55
N ILE A 351 3.04 25.33 4.16
CA ILE A 351 3.27 26.75 3.88
C ILE A 351 2.53 27.09 2.58
N LEU A 352 1.80 28.21 2.54
CA LEU A 352 1.07 28.63 1.36
C LEU A 352 1.48 30.04 0.94
N ALA A 353 1.67 30.22 -0.37
CA ALA A 353 1.93 31.51 -0.98
C ALA A 353 0.59 32.19 -1.32
N THR A 354 0.00 32.91 -0.35
CA THR A 354 -1.37 33.45 -0.44
C THR A 354 -1.46 34.87 -0.99
N ALA A 355 -0.36 35.62 -1.09
CA ALA A 355 -0.37 37.01 -1.55
C ALA A 355 -1.01 37.15 -2.94
N THR A 356 -2.00 38.02 -3.06
CA THR A 356 -2.75 38.25 -4.30
C THR A 356 -2.17 39.44 -5.06
N PRO A 357 -1.88 39.34 -6.35
CA PRO A 357 -1.43 40.47 -7.14
C PRO A 357 -2.55 41.49 -7.38
N ALA A 358 -2.19 42.72 -7.70
CA ALA A 358 -3.15 43.69 -8.24
C ALA A 358 -3.57 43.22 -9.66
N PHE A 359 -4.71 42.57 -9.77
CA PHE A 359 -5.18 41.98 -11.05
C PHE A 359 -5.24 42.99 -12.23
N PRO A 360 -5.67 44.26 -12.06
CA PRO A 360 -5.63 45.20 -13.15
C PRO A 360 -4.21 45.45 -13.67
N ALA A 361 -3.23 45.59 -12.80
CA ALA A 361 -1.83 45.75 -13.19
C ALA A 361 -1.28 44.47 -13.88
N LEU A 362 -1.72 43.29 -13.42
CA LEU A 362 -1.34 42.02 -14.04
C LEU A 362 -1.88 41.90 -15.45
N VAL A 363 -3.16 42.27 -15.68
CA VAL A 363 -3.77 42.32 -17.03
C VAL A 363 -3.02 43.28 -17.95
N SER A 364 -2.78 44.52 -17.51
CA SER A 364 -2.01 45.50 -18.27
C SER A 364 -0.60 45.00 -18.62
N LYS A 365 0.02 44.23 -17.70
CA LYS A 365 1.32 43.61 -17.95
C LYS A 365 1.24 42.54 -19.02
N ILE A 366 0.23 41.67 -18.99
CA ILE A 366 -0.03 40.63 -19.97
C ILE A 366 -0.28 41.26 -21.38
N GLU A 367 -1.10 42.30 -21.41
CA GLU A 367 -1.36 43.06 -22.66
C GLU A 367 -0.08 43.67 -23.23
N SER A 368 0.80 44.22 -22.38
CA SER A 368 2.10 44.78 -22.83
C SER A 368 3.05 43.74 -23.43
N PHE A 369 2.81 42.44 -23.21
CA PHE A 369 3.55 41.35 -23.85
C PHE A 369 2.95 40.91 -25.20
N GLY A 370 1.92 41.62 -25.67
CA GLY A 370 1.28 41.36 -26.95
C GLY A 370 0.19 40.29 -26.91
N VAL A 371 -0.26 39.91 -25.72
CA VAL A 371 -1.39 38.96 -25.56
C VAL A 371 -2.70 39.73 -25.80
N ALA A 372 -3.49 39.28 -26.78
CA ALA A 372 -4.74 39.88 -27.19
C ALA A 372 -5.77 38.84 -27.66
N GLY A 373 -6.97 39.29 -28.02
CA GLY A 373 -8.02 38.44 -28.57
C GLY A 373 -8.54 37.38 -27.57
N SER A 374 -8.82 36.17 -28.07
CA SER A 374 -9.39 35.08 -27.29
C SER A 374 -8.54 34.62 -26.09
N ASP A 375 -7.21 34.71 -26.25
CA ASP A 375 -6.29 34.33 -25.17
C ASP A 375 -6.44 35.30 -23.97
N LEU A 376 -6.46 36.62 -24.24
CA LEU A 376 -6.65 37.63 -23.20
C LEU A 376 -8.03 37.54 -22.54
N GLU A 377 -9.08 37.28 -23.32
CA GLU A 377 -10.44 37.13 -22.77
C GLU A 377 -10.56 35.91 -21.88
N THR A 378 -9.88 34.80 -22.23
CA THR A 378 -9.83 33.61 -21.34
C THR A 378 -9.13 33.93 -20.00
N LEU A 379 -8.00 34.67 -20.07
CA LEU A 379 -7.30 35.09 -18.83
C LEU A 379 -8.13 36.05 -18.00
N LYS A 380 -8.90 36.98 -18.61
CA LYS A 380 -9.83 37.86 -17.87
C LYS A 380 -10.96 37.07 -17.17
N LYS A 381 -11.50 36.01 -17.83
CA LYS A 381 -12.48 35.10 -17.21
C LYS A 381 -11.87 34.34 -16.04
N ALA A 382 -10.63 33.85 -16.18
CA ALA A 382 -9.92 33.20 -15.10
C ALA A 382 -9.71 34.16 -13.91
N ILE A 383 -9.30 35.40 -14.16
CA ILE A 383 -9.15 36.42 -13.12
C ILE A 383 -10.49 36.73 -12.44
N ALA A 384 -11.58 36.87 -13.19
CA ALA A 384 -12.91 37.10 -12.64
C ALA A 384 -13.34 35.94 -11.69
N PHE A 385 -13.06 34.70 -12.08
CA PHE A 385 -13.27 33.53 -11.22
C PHE A 385 -12.39 33.60 -9.95
N LEU A 386 -11.09 33.95 -10.06
CA LEU A 386 -10.20 34.05 -8.91
C LEU A 386 -10.64 35.16 -7.90
N GLN A 387 -11.28 36.21 -8.39
CA GLN A 387 -11.86 37.28 -7.56
C GLN A 387 -13.19 36.87 -6.91
N ALA A 388 -13.96 36.01 -7.54
CA ALA A 388 -15.27 35.53 -7.06
C ALA A 388 -15.39 34.00 -7.26
N PRO A 389 -14.71 33.18 -6.43
CA PRO A 389 -14.63 31.72 -6.65
C PRO A 389 -15.97 30.99 -6.62
N GLY A 390 -17.02 31.57 -6.03
CA GLY A 390 -18.38 31.03 -6.00
C GLY A 390 -19.24 31.31 -7.24
N SER A 391 -18.74 32.10 -8.21
CA SER A 391 -19.51 32.57 -9.37
C SER A 391 -19.84 31.49 -10.41
N LEU A 392 -19.10 30.36 -10.42
CA LEU A 392 -19.25 29.29 -11.40
C LEU A 392 -19.66 27.97 -10.72
N ASN A 393 -20.54 27.21 -11.36
CA ASN A 393 -20.78 25.82 -10.99
C ASN A 393 -19.63 24.90 -11.46
N ASP A 394 -19.63 23.61 -11.11
CA ASP A 394 -18.51 22.70 -11.39
C ASP A 394 -18.33 22.44 -12.88
N ALA A 395 -19.41 22.36 -13.67
CA ALA A 395 -19.33 22.18 -15.10
C ALA A 395 -18.69 23.41 -15.78
N GLN A 396 -19.13 24.61 -15.42
CA GLN A 396 -18.60 25.87 -15.93
C GLN A 396 -17.12 26.05 -15.52
N LEU A 397 -16.77 25.69 -14.30
CA LEU A 397 -15.38 25.72 -13.83
C LEU A 397 -14.53 24.73 -14.60
N GLY A 398 -15.00 23.51 -14.84
CA GLY A 398 -14.31 22.50 -15.64
C GLY A 398 -14.03 22.98 -17.07
N GLU A 399 -15.01 23.65 -17.72
CA GLU A 399 -14.86 24.24 -19.05
C GLU A 399 -13.86 25.40 -19.04
N LEU A 400 -13.97 26.33 -18.08
CA LEU A 400 -13.01 27.42 -17.94
C LEU A 400 -11.58 26.91 -17.76
N LEU A 401 -11.37 25.94 -16.88
CA LEU A 401 -10.05 25.34 -16.63
C LEU A 401 -9.49 24.69 -17.91
N THR A 402 -10.33 24.07 -18.73
CA THR A 402 -9.90 23.49 -20.02
C THR A 402 -9.44 24.59 -20.99
N GLN A 403 -10.23 25.65 -21.16
CA GLN A 403 -9.88 26.78 -22.00
C GLN A 403 -8.60 27.48 -21.49
N TRP A 404 -8.52 27.71 -20.18
CA TRP A 404 -7.37 28.35 -19.54
C TRP A 404 -6.09 27.51 -19.67
N THR A 405 -6.18 26.18 -19.50
CA THR A 405 -5.07 25.25 -19.74
C THR A 405 -4.52 25.39 -21.16
N ASN A 406 -5.39 25.35 -22.17
CA ASN A 406 -5.00 25.49 -23.59
C ASN A 406 -4.38 26.85 -23.88
N THR A 407 -4.99 27.93 -23.39
CA THR A 407 -4.44 29.30 -23.50
C THR A 407 -3.05 29.39 -22.83
N THR A 408 -2.89 28.84 -21.61
CA THR A 408 -1.59 28.84 -20.93
C THR A 408 -0.52 28.15 -21.77
N LYS A 409 -0.79 26.97 -22.32
CA LYS A 409 0.16 26.23 -23.16
C LYS A 409 0.53 27.00 -24.42
N THR A 410 -0.47 27.57 -25.08
CA THR A 410 -0.25 28.41 -26.28
C THR A 410 0.65 29.59 -25.95
N LEU A 411 0.42 30.26 -24.83
CA LEU A 411 1.18 31.43 -24.41
C LEU A 411 2.59 31.06 -23.91
N LEU A 412 2.78 29.94 -23.22
CA LEU A 412 4.11 29.45 -22.84
C LEU A 412 5.00 29.17 -24.07
N ALA A 413 4.41 28.74 -25.18
CA ALA A 413 5.14 28.51 -26.43
C ALA A 413 5.44 29.82 -27.22
N LYS A 414 4.62 30.86 -27.03
CA LYS A 414 4.74 32.13 -27.79
C LYS A 414 5.56 33.19 -27.07
N LEU A 415 5.46 33.27 -25.75
CA LEU A 415 6.10 34.31 -24.95
C LEU A 415 7.54 33.93 -24.63
N LYS A 416 8.37 34.96 -24.44
CA LYS A 416 9.71 34.75 -23.89
C LYS A 416 9.61 34.28 -22.42
N PRO A 417 10.56 33.47 -21.94
CA PRO A 417 10.54 32.99 -20.54
C PRO A 417 10.34 34.08 -19.50
N GLU A 418 10.96 35.25 -19.72
CA GLU A 418 10.85 36.43 -18.83
C GLU A 418 9.42 37.01 -18.76
N GLN A 419 8.57 36.68 -19.70
CA GLN A 419 7.21 37.20 -19.86
C GLN A 419 6.14 36.25 -19.33
N THR A 420 6.52 35.00 -18.91
CA THR A 420 5.56 33.95 -18.54
C THR A 420 5.11 34.01 -17.08
N PHE A 421 5.86 34.70 -16.20
CA PHE A 421 5.56 34.75 -14.77
C PHE A 421 4.12 35.19 -14.41
N PRO A 422 3.43 36.08 -15.16
CA PRO A 422 2.04 36.41 -14.81
C PRO A 422 1.07 35.25 -15.01
N LEU A 423 1.31 34.39 -16.01
CA LEU A 423 0.52 33.21 -16.25
C LEU A 423 0.70 32.20 -15.11
N ILE A 424 1.95 32.02 -14.67
CA ILE A 424 2.32 31.13 -13.55
C ILE A 424 1.68 31.62 -12.25
N ASP A 425 1.68 32.94 -12.04
CA ASP A 425 1.11 33.55 -10.83
C ASP A 425 -0.42 33.35 -10.74
N LEU A 426 -1.14 33.39 -11.86
CA LEU A 426 -2.56 33.05 -11.88
C LEU A 426 -2.83 31.60 -11.48
N TRP A 427 -2.04 30.64 -11.96
CA TRP A 427 -2.15 29.24 -11.55
C TRP A 427 -1.78 29.02 -10.08
N ARG A 428 -0.79 29.75 -9.57
CA ARG A 428 -0.44 29.75 -8.14
C ARG A 428 -1.64 30.12 -7.25
N ILE A 429 -2.39 31.15 -7.64
CA ILE A 429 -3.59 31.57 -6.89
C ILE A 429 -4.71 30.52 -7.08
N ALA A 430 -4.87 29.98 -8.27
CA ALA A 430 -5.89 28.98 -8.55
C ALA A 430 -5.77 27.74 -7.66
N LEU A 431 -4.53 27.31 -7.35
CA LEU A 431 -4.26 26.18 -6.46
C LEU A 431 -4.70 26.39 -5.01
N LEU A 432 -4.94 27.62 -4.58
CA LEU A 432 -5.52 27.92 -3.26
C LEU A 432 -7.03 27.58 -3.19
N ASN A 433 -7.67 27.39 -4.34
CA ASN A 433 -9.08 27.02 -4.40
C ASN A 433 -9.22 25.49 -4.41
N THR A 434 -9.91 24.96 -3.41
CA THR A 434 -10.08 23.51 -3.21
C THR A 434 -10.78 22.80 -4.38
N ARG A 435 -11.72 23.47 -5.07
CA ARG A 435 -12.39 22.92 -6.27
C ARG A 435 -11.43 22.80 -7.45
N VAL A 436 -10.58 23.79 -7.66
CA VAL A 436 -9.52 23.75 -8.68
C VAL A 436 -8.52 22.64 -8.37
N ALA A 437 -8.07 22.57 -7.11
CA ALA A 437 -7.16 21.52 -6.67
C ALA A 437 -7.74 20.12 -6.89
N ALA A 438 -9.02 19.90 -6.59
CA ALA A 438 -9.71 18.62 -6.82
C ALA A 438 -9.77 18.25 -8.32
N ILE A 439 -10.13 19.21 -9.18
CA ILE A 439 -10.18 18.97 -10.63
C ILE A 439 -8.79 18.66 -11.18
N LEU A 440 -7.76 19.39 -10.73
CA LEU A 440 -6.39 19.16 -11.17
C LEU A 440 -5.85 17.81 -10.67
N THR A 441 -6.22 17.36 -9.49
CA THR A 441 -5.86 16.02 -8.99
C THR A 441 -6.32 14.92 -9.96
N VAL A 442 -7.55 15.02 -10.46
CA VAL A 442 -8.08 14.05 -11.45
C VAL A 442 -7.33 14.15 -12.79
N ARG A 443 -7.05 15.38 -13.26
CA ARG A 443 -6.42 15.61 -14.56
C ARG A 443 -4.93 15.28 -14.62
N LEU A 444 -4.21 15.45 -13.49
CA LEU A 444 -2.79 15.12 -13.37
C LEU A 444 -2.55 13.62 -13.14
N SER A 445 -3.60 12.84 -12.88
CA SER A 445 -3.49 11.39 -12.71
C SER A 445 -2.86 10.74 -13.95
N PRO A 446 -1.95 9.76 -13.77
CA PRO A 446 -1.32 9.02 -14.88
C PRO A 446 -2.32 8.34 -15.83
N THR A 447 -3.54 8.07 -15.35
CA THR A 447 -4.64 7.45 -16.11
C THR A 447 -5.40 8.44 -17.00
N ALA A 448 -5.22 9.75 -16.81
CA ALA A 448 -5.86 10.81 -17.59
C ALA A 448 -4.79 11.67 -18.26
N PRO A 449 -4.26 11.27 -19.44
CA PRO A 449 -3.23 12.04 -20.14
C PRO A 449 -3.81 13.33 -20.72
N GLY A 450 -4.12 14.28 -19.88
CA GLY A 450 -4.39 15.66 -20.21
C GLY A 450 -3.08 16.44 -20.09
N ALA A 451 -2.75 17.21 -21.10
CA ALA A 451 -1.56 18.02 -21.04
C ALA A 451 -1.80 19.19 -20.08
N GLU A 452 -1.42 19.00 -18.84
CA GLU A 452 -1.66 19.95 -17.77
C GLU A 452 -0.64 21.11 -17.80
N PRO A 453 -1.08 22.35 -17.51
CA PRO A 453 -0.21 23.52 -17.60
C PRO A 453 0.93 23.46 -16.56
N ILE A 454 0.74 22.79 -15.44
CA ILE A 454 1.74 22.70 -14.36
C ILE A 454 2.99 21.95 -14.83
N ASN A 455 2.83 20.82 -15.53
CA ASN A 455 3.95 20.10 -16.13
C ASN A 455 4.72 20.97 -17.12
N ALA A 456 4.00 21.69 -18.01
CA ALA A 456 4.62 22.57 -18.99
C ALA A 456 5.37 23.75 -18.31
N ILE A 457 4.81 24.30 -17.24
CA ILE A 457 5.45 25.37 -16.46
C ILE A 457 6.74 24.87 -15.82
N LEU A 458 6.69 23.74 -15.11
CA LEU A 458 7.87 23.19 -14.42
C LEU A 458 8.96 22.79 -15.43
N ALA A 459 8.59 22.17 -16.56
CA ALA A 459 9.51 21.82 -17.61
C ALA A 459 10.20 23.07 -18.22
N LEU A 460 9.43 24.14 -18.49
CA LEU A 460 9.98 25.42 -18.96
C LEU A 460 11.02 25.97 -17.96
N VAL A 461 10.66 26.02 -16.67
CA VAL A 461 11.54 26.62 -15.66
C VAL A 461 12.78 25.78 -15.43
N ALA A 462 12.65 24.44 -15.37
CA ALA A 462 13.77 23.52 -15.27
C ALA A 462 14.74 23.66 -16.47
N SER A 463 14.22 23.78 -17.71
CA SER A 463 15.05 24.06 -18.90
C SER A 463 15.81 25.38 -18.77
N GLN A 464 15.14 26.45 -18.32
CA GLN A 464 15.77 27.75 -18.16
C GLN A 464 16.84 27.76 -17.04
N LEU A 465 16.62 27.06 -15.95
CA LEU A 465 17.60 26.88 -14.88
C LEU A 465 18.83 26.12 -15.39
N LYS A 466 18.60 25.04 -16.14
CA LYS A 466 19.70 24.25 -16.74
C LYS A 466 20.51 25.08 -17.75
N GLU A 467 19.88 25.93 -18.56
CA GLU A 467 20.55 26.74 -19.58
C GLU A 467 21.28 27.96 -18.99
N ARG A 468 20.71 28.62 -18.00
CA ARG A 468 21.13 29.94 -17.51
C ARG A 468 21.60 29.94 -16.04
N GLY A 469 21.35 28.85 -15.31
CA GLY A 469 21.68 28.75 -13.88
C GLY A 469 21.12 29.91 -13.06
N GLY A 470 21.90 30.49 -12.19
CA GLY A 470 21.56 31.64 -11.37
C GLY A 470 21.23 32.95 -12.13
N SER A 471 21.43 32.99 -13.45
CA SER A 471 21.03 34.11 -14.32
C SER A 471 19.62 33.97 -14.88
N THR A 472 18.88 32.92 -14.49
CA THR A 472 17.47 32.74 -14.84
C THR A 472 16.62 33.88 -14.26
N PRO A 473 15.66 34.46 -15.04
CA PRO A 473 14.90 35.61 -14.57
C PRO A 473 14.21 35.35 -13.23
N ARG A 474 14.56 36.13 -12.22
CA ARG A 474 14.02 36.02 -10.86
C ARG A 474 12.48 35.91 -10.79
N PRO A 475 11.69 36.73 -11.52
CA PRO A 475 10.23 36.62 -11.45
C PRO A 475 9.72 35.25 -11.91
N LEU A 476 10.37 34.64 -12.90
CA LEU A 476 10.02 33.32 -13.41
C LEU A 476 10.24 32.24 -12.34
N VAL A 477 11.46 32.18 -11.80
CA VAL A 477 11.82 31.17 -10.78
C VAL A 477 11.00 31.35 -9.52
N LEU A 478 10.86 32.60 -9.03
CA LEU A 478 10.13 32.89 -7.81
C LEU A 478 8.63 32.56 -7.90
N THR A 479 7.99 32.84 -9.03
CA THR A 479 6.57 32.46 -9.21
C THR A 479 6.38 30.97 -9.37
N ALA A 480 7.31 30.26 -10.02
CA ALA A 480 7.27 28.80 -10.12
C ALA A 480 7.46 28.11 -8.76
N LEU A 481 8.38 28.59 -7.93
CA LEU A 481 8.56 28.08 -6.56
C LEU A 481 7.29 28.31 -5.71
N ARG A 482 6.68 29.48 -5.79
CA ARG A 482 5.43 29.78 -5.08
C ARG A 482 4.25 28.96 -5.61
N LEU A 483 4.21 28.67 -6.92
CA LEU A 483 3.27 27.71 -7.51
C LEU A 483 3.47 26.34 -6.89
N SER A 484 4.73 25.86 -6.84
CA SER A 484 5.11 24.56 -6.26
C SER A 484 4.80 24.48 -4.77
N THR A 485 4.98 25.57 -4.02
CA THR A 485 4.57 25.65 -2.63
C THR A 485 3.06 25.39 -2.47
N ASN A 486 2.22 26.02 -3.31
CA ASN A 486 0.77 25.82 -3.29
C ASN A 486 0.34 24.47 -3.89
N LEU A 487 1.10 23.91 -4.81
CA LEU A 487 0.86 22.57 -5.38
C LEU A 487 0.97 21.48 -4.31
N LEU A 488 1.89 21.63 -3.37
CA LEU A 488 2.10 20.72 -2.25
C LEU A 488 1.20 21.02 -1.04
N GLY A 489 0.34 22.05 -1.10
CA GLY A 489 -0.58 22.40 -0.04
C GLY A 489 -1.73 21.39 0.12
N PRO A 490 -2.54 21.15 -0.94
CA PRO A 490 -3.64 20.17 -0.89
C PRO A 490 -3.10 18.74 -0.87
N LEU A 491 -3.46 17.96 0.15
CA LEU A 491 -2.98 16.59 0.33
C LEU A 491 -3.17 15.68 -0.91
N PRO A 492 -4.31 15.70 -1.65
CA PRO A 492 -4.47 14.88 -2.84
C PRO A 492 -3.48 15.23 -3.96
N LEU A 493 -3.17 16.52 -4.15
CA LEU A 493 -2.16 16.97 -5.12
C LEU A 493 -0.75 16.61 -4.67
N ALA A 494 -0.42 16.83 -3.39
CA ALA A 494 0.86 16.44 -2.84
C ALA A 494 1.11 14.93 -2.99
N ASN A 495 0.11 14.10 -2.70
CA ASN A 495 0.17 12.65 -2.93
C ASN A 495 0.48 12.33 -4.39
N LEU A 496 -0.24 12.96 -5.33
CA LEU A 496 -0.04 12.71 -6.75
C LEU A 496 1.37 13.09 -7.23
N VAL A 497 1.90 14.21 -6.72
CA VAL A 497 3.21 14.75 -7.12
C VAL A 497 4.37 13.96 -6.49
N LEU A 498 4.24 13.56 -5.23
CA LEU A 498 5.33 13.02 -4.42
C LEU A 498 5.28 11.49 -4.23
N ALA A 499 4.08 10.86 -4.33
CA ALA A 499 3.95 9.41 -4.19
C ALA A 499 4.17 8.65 -5.50
N SER A 500 3.97 9.29 -6.66
CA SER A 500 4.14 8.62 -7.95
C SER A 500 5.59 8.70 -8.39
N GLY A 501 6.36 7.66 -8.15
CA GLY A 501 7.77 7.60 -8.51
C GLY A 501 8.03 7.85 -10.01
N GLY A 502 9.08 8.62 -10.33
CA GLY A 502 9.59 8.79 -11.69
C GLY A 502 8.72 9.61 -12.65
N THR A 503 7.72 10.35 -12.17
CA THR A 503 6.92 11.22 -13.04
C THR A 503 7.71 12.45 -13.48
N THR A 504 7.42 12.96 -14.70
CA THR A 504 8.00 14.22 -15.20
C THR A 504 7.70 15.41 -14.27
N LEU A 505 6.57 15.37 -13.56
CA LEU A 505 6.18 16.38 -12.58
C LEU A 505 7.10 16.36 -11.35
N GLN A 506 7.37 15.18 -10.81
CA GLN A 506 8.27 15.00 -9.68
C GLN A 506 9.71 15.39 -10.01
N SER A 507 10.23 14.93 -11.15
CA SER A 507 11.58 15.28 -11.61
C SER A 507 11.72 16.79 -11.87
N GLY A 508 10.71 17.42 -12.50
CA GLY A 508 10.70 18.87 -12.73
C GLY A 508 10.67 19.67 -11.42
N LEU A 509 9.92 19.22 -10.43
CA LEU A 509 9.88 19.82 -9.09
C LEU A 509 11.22 19.69 -8.36
N LEU A 510 11.85 18.52 -8.42
CA LEU A 510 13.13 18.26 -7.76
C LEU A 510 14.23 19.11 -8.41
N THR A 511 14.31 19.15 -9.73
CA THR A 511 15.26 20.03 -10.44
C THR A 511 15.06 21.50 -10.06
N LEU A 512 13.81 22.00 -10.09
CA LEU A 512 13.51 23.37 -9.66
C LEU A 512 13.95 23.63 -8.22
N LEU A 513 13.72 22.70 -7.33
CA LEU A 513 14.09 22.80 -5.90
C LEU A 513 15.61 22.87 -5.75
N VAL A 514 16.33 21.86 -6.25
CA VAL A 514 17.78 21.73 -6.09
C VAL A 514 18.52 22.95 -6.63
N ASP A 515 18.22 23.36 -7.88
CA ASP A 515 18.86 24.51 -8.51
C ASP A 515 18.55 25.84 -7.80
N SER A 516 17.35 25.96 -7.19
CA SER A 516 16.92 27.19 -6.52
C SER A 516 17.41 27.32 -5.08
N LEU A 517 17.78 26.23 -4.42
CA LEU A 517 18.35 26.28 -3.05
C LEU A 517 19.69 27.00 -2.97
N LEU A 518 20.45 27.01 -4.07
CA LEU A 518 21.75 27.68 -4.18
C LEU A 518 21.69 29.00 -4.98
N HIS A 519 20.50 29.48 -5.30
CA HIS A 519 20.33 30.71 -6.07
C HIS A 519 20.92 31.95 -5.37
N PRO A 520 21.57 32.91 -6.08
CA PRO A 520 22.18 34.09 -5.46
C PRO A 520 21.17 34.95 -4.66
N GLU A 521 19.95 35.03 -5.12
CA GLU A 521 18.89 35.85 -4.52
C GLU A 521 18.25 35.18 -3.29
N VAL A 522 18.32 35.79 -2.11
CA VAL A 522 17.74 35.27 -0.85
C VAL A 522 16.24 34.96 -0.99
N SER A 523 15.50 35.81 -1.70
CA SER A 523 14.05 35.62 -1.88
C SER A 523 13.70 34.35 -2.67
N VAL A 524 14.58 33.91 -3.57
CA VAL A 524 14.45 32.64 -4.33
C VAL A 524 14.80 31.47 -3.41
N ARG A 525 15.93 31.54 -2.70
CA ARG A 525 16.31 30.51 -1.72
C ARG A 525 15.24 30.30 -0.65
N LYS A 526 14.65 31.40 -0.14
CA LYS A 526 13.55 31.31 0.81
C LYS A 526 12.32 30.58 0.25
N ALA A 527 11.92 30.89 -1.00
CA ALA A 527 10.81 30.22 -1.64
C ALA A 527 11.12 28.73 -1.94
N ALA A 528 12.37 28.42 -2.30
CA ALA A 528 12.83 27.05 -2.46
C ALA A 528 12.78 26.29 -1.12
N ALA A 529 13.23 26.91 -0.03
CA ALA A 529 13.14 26.33 1.31
C ALA A 529 11.68 26.10 1.76
N ASP A 530 10.73 26.95 1.38
CA ASP A 530 9.29 26.74 1.64
C ASP A 530 8.76 25.50 0.89
N VAL A 531 9.18 25.28 -0.36
CA VAL A 531 8.86 24.05 -1.12
C VAL A 531 9.46 22.83 -0.44
N ALA A 532 10.73 22.91 -0.03
CA ALA A 532 11.43 21.83 0.66
C ALA A 532 10.72 21.43 1.97
N VAL A 533 10.28 22.42 2.77
CA VAL A 533 9.52 22.16 4.01
C VAL A 533 8.21 21.43 3.70
N ASN A 534 7.45 21.86 2.69
CA ASN A 534 6.19 21.20 2.33
C ASN A 534 6.40 19.76 1.84
N ALA A 535 7.40 19.53 1.01
CA ALA A 535 7.76 18.19 0.55
C ALA A 535 8.22 17.28 1.70
N ALA A 536 9.09 17.81 2.57
CA ALA A 536 9.58 17.10 3.75
C ALA A 536 8.45 16.80 4.76
N ALA A 537 7.55 17.75 4.99
CA ALA A 537 6.40 17.57 5.87
C ALA A 537 5.45 16.47 5.35
N TRP A 538 5.24 16.42 4.04
CA TRP A 538 4.46 15.36 3.42
C TRP A 538 5.14 13.98 3.59
N ARG A 539 6.44 13.88 3.27
CA ARG A 539 7.25 12.66 3.45
C ARG A 539 7.25 12.20 4.90
N HIS A 540 7.46 13.11 5.83
CA HIS A 540 7.44 12.82 7.26
C HIS A 540 6.08 12.27 7.72
N ARG A 541 4.96 12.84 7.24
CA ARG A 541 3.62 12.34 7.55
C ARG A 541 3.47 10.89 7.08
N LEU A 542 3.85 10.59 5.85
CA LEU A 542 3.80 9.24 5.30
C LEU A 542 4.69 8.26 6.08
N ALA A 543 5.93 8.66 6.40
CA ALA A 543 6.85 7.86 7.19
C ALA A 543 6.30 7.59 8.61
N LYS A 544 5.67 8.59 9.22
CA LYS A 544 5.03 8.45 10.53
C LYS A 544 3.80 7.53 10.49
N GLU A 545 2.98 7.63 9.46
CA GLU A 545 1.84 6.73 9.23
C GLU A 545 2.33 5.29 9.01
N ARG A 546 3.35 5.08 8.18
CA ARG A 546 4.00 3.77 7.98
C ARG A 546 4.59 3.23 9.28
N ALA A 547 5.26 4.07 10.06
CA ALA A 547 5.84 3.68 11.35
C ALA A 547 4.78 3.37 12.41
N ALA A 548 3.59 3.98 12.36
CA ALA A 548 2.47 3.74 13.25
C ALA A 548 1.64 2.52 12.84
N ALA A 549 1.53 2.26 11.54
CA ALA A 549 0.82 1.10 11.00
C ALA A 549 1.53 -0.23 11.29
N GLU A 550 2.69 -0.20 12.01
CA GLU A 550 3.51 -1.37 12.33
C GLU A 550 3.46 -2.41 11.23
N GLY A 551 3.84 -1.96 10.01
CA GLY A 551 4.11 -2.94 9.06
C GLY A 551 3.51 -2.95 7.68
N VAL A 552 3.16 -1.90 7.04
CA VAL A 552 2.90 -1.88 5.60
C VAL A 552 4.16 -1.33 4.89
N SER A 553 5.12 -2.19 4.59
CA SER A 553 6.10 -1.92 3.53
C SER A 553 5.47 -2.39 2.22
N GLY A 554 5.11 -1.47 1.35
CA GLY A 554 4.89 -1.80 -0.06
C GLY A 554 6.26 -2.08 -0.66
N GLU A 555 6.52 -3.30 -1.06
CA GLU A 555 7.81 -3.77 -1.59
C GLU A 555 8.19 -3.16 -2.96
N ASP A 556 7.32 -2.36 -3.59
CA ASP A 556 7.50 -2.00 -5.01
C ASP A 556 8.03 -0.58 -5.28
N ASP A 557 8.28 0.27 -4.26
CA ASP A 557 8.63 1.69 -4.48
C ASP A 557 9.89 2.18 -3.73
N ASP A 558 10.56 1.33 -2.96
CA ASP A 558 11.66 1.73 -2.08
C ASP A 558 12.87 2.33 -2.82
N GLY A 559 13.13 1.92 -4.07
CA GLY A 559 14.27 2.41 -4.84
C GLY A 559 14.12 3.86 -5.31
N ILE A 560 12.96 4.24 -5.84
CA ILE A 560 12.70 5.59 -6.38
C ILE A 560 12.50 6.59 -5.24
N GLU A 561 11.87 6.16 -4.14
CA GLU A 561 11.74 6.98 -2.93
C GLU A 561 13.10 7.29 -2.32
N ALA A 562 13.99 6.30 -2.23
CA ALA A 562 15.34 6.46 -1.71
C ALA A 562 16.17 7.43 -2.57
N GLU A 563 16.09 7.36 -3.90
CA GLU A 563 16.81 8.27 -4.79
C GLU A 563 16.41 9.73 -4.56
N TRP A 564 15.10 10.01 -4.46
CA TRP A 564 14.58 11.36 -4.18
C TRP A 564 15.02 11.88 -2.80
N GLU A 565 15.00 11.01 -1.77
CA GLU A 565 15.45 11.36 -0.41
C GLU A 565 16.95 11.68 -0.38
N VAL A 566 17.77 10.88 -1.04
CA VAL A 566 19.23 11.06 -1.15
C VAL A 566 19.56 12.39 -1.84
N GLU A 567 18.94 12.67 -2.98
CA GLU A 567 19.16 13.93 -3.72
C GLU A 567 18.67 15.14 -2.92
N GLY A 568 17.48 15.06 -2.32
CA GLY A 568 16.91 16.11 -1.50
C GLY A 568 17.75 16.43 -0.27
N VAL A 569 18.20 15.43 0.48
CA VAL A 569 19.05 15.60 1.66
C VAL A 569 20.42 16.18 1.28
N SER A 570 21.02 15.69 0.18
CA SER A 570 22.31 16.22 -0.32
C SER A 570 22.22 17.71 -0.65
N ALA A 571 21.18 18.11 -1.39
CA ALA A 571 20.95 19.50 -1.76
C ALA A 571 20.69 20.41 -0.54
N LEU A 572 19.92 19.91 0.43
CA LEU A 572 19.65 20.64 1.68
C LEU A 572 20.92 20.84 2.50
N LEU A 573 21.78 19.83 2.65
CA LEU A 573 23.03 19.94 3.39
C LEU A 573 24.00 20.92 2.70
N GLU A 574 24.10 20.88 1.38
CA GLU A 574 24.92 21.85 0.64
C GLU A 574 24.40 23.28 0.83
N ALA A 575 23.07 23.48 0.76
CA ALA A 575 22.45 24.78 1.03
C ALA A 575 22.68 25.24 2.48
N ILE A 576 22.53 24.37 3.47
CA ILE A 576 22.83 24.66 4.90
C ILE A 576 24.27 25.11 5.08
N GLY A 577 25.21 24.46 4.42
CA GLY A 577 26.62 24.82 4.49
C GLY A 577 26.93 26.23 4.00
N ARG A 578 26.17 26.74 3.03
CA ARG A 578 26.40 28.05 2.37
C ARG A 578 25.46 29.18 2.84
N GLU A 579 24.32 28.86 3.47
CA GLU A 579 23.30 29.85 3.81
C GLU A 579 23.73 30.75 4.97
N GLU A 580 23.58 32.05 4.79
CA GLU A 580 23.86 33.06 5.81
C GLU A 580 22.58 33.66 6.43
N ASP A 581 21.46 33.65 5.69
CA ASP A 581 20.18 34.13 6.20
C ASP A 581 19.58 33.12 7.20
N ALA A 582 19.37 33.57 8.44
CA ALA A 582 18.91 32.70 9.52
C ALA A 582 17.45 32.25 9.35
N ASP A 583 16.61 32.97 8.60
CA ASP A 583 15.22 32.57 8.37
C ASP A 583 15.13 31.51 7.26
N VAL A 584 15.99 31.61 6.25
CA VAL A 584 16.18 30.56 5.23
C VAL A 584 16.79 29.33 5.89
N GLY A 585 17.88 29.51 6.65
CA GLY A 585 18.55 28.44 7.37
C GLY A 585 17.64 27.65 8.30
N HIS A 586 16.75 28.34 9.03
CA HIS A 586 15.75 27.67 9.86
C HIS A 586 14.82 26.74 9.03
N ARG A 587 14.34 27.19 7.85
CA ARG A 587 13.52 26.36 6.96
C ARG A 587 14.27 25.17 6.42
N LEU A 588 15.53 25.35 6.03
CA LEU A 588 16.38 24.25 5.58
C LEU A 588 16.55 23.19 6.68
N LEU A 589 16.79 23.61 7.92
CA LEU A 589 16.88 22.70 9.06
C LEU A 589 15.57 21.97 9.33
N VAL A 590 14.43 22.67 9.24
CA VAL A 590 13.10 22.05 9.39
C VAL A 590 12.89 21.00 8.32
N ALA A 591 13.19 21.31 7.06
CA ALA A 591 13.07 20.35 5.96
C ALA A 591 13.97 19.13 6.17
N THR A 592 15.24 19.35 6.55
CA THR A 592 16.20 18.26 6.83
C THR A 592 15.73 17.39 7.99
N ALA A 593 15.30 17.99 9.10
CA ALA A 593 14.81 17.25 10.26
C ALA A 593 13.60 16.36 9.91
N LEU A 594 12.64 16.90 9.15
CA LEU A 594 11.44 16.17 8.72
C LEU A 594 11.74 15.08 7.69
N LEU A 595 12.72 15.28 6.79
CA LEU A 595 13.14 14.26 5.84
C LEU A 595 13.89 13.11 6.50
N LEU A 596 14.77 13.40 7.47
CA LEU A 596 15.56 12.36 8.12
C LEU A 596 14.76 11.56 9.15
N TYR A 597 13.86 12.23 9.89
CA TYR A 597 13.16 11.58 10.99
C TYR A 597 12.17 10.52 10.50
N LEU A 598 12.44 9.26 10.80
CA LEU A 598 11.69 8.06 10.38
C LEU A 598 11.76 7.79 8.86
N ALA A 599 12.75 8.34 8.15
CA ALA A 599 12.91 8.07 6.72
C ALA A 599 13.09 6.57 6.45
N PRO A 600 12.30 5.95 5.56
CA PRO A 600 12.42 4.52 5.26
C PRO A 600 13.82 4.12 4.80
N SER A 601 14.46 4.96 3.97
CA SER A 601 15.81 4.73 3.44
C SER A 601 16.95 5.11 4.41
N PHE A 602 16.62 5.43 5.68
CA PHE A 602 17.62 5.99 6.61
C PHE A 602 18.84 5.09 6.79
N VAL A 603 18.65 3.83 7.14
CA VAL A 603 19.74 2.90 7.48
C VAL A 603 20.58 2.56 6.24
N ASP A 604 19.91 2.28 5.13
CA ASP A 604 20.55 1.72 3.93
C ASP A 604 21.18 2.79 3.02
N SER A 605 20.63 4.02 3.04
CA SER A 605 21.02 5.06 2.10
C SER A 605 21.43 6.38 2.77
N LEU A 606 20.58 6.92 3.66
CA LEU A 606 20.81 8.26 4.21
C LEU A 606 21.90 8.29 5.27
N GLN A 607 21.97 7.34 6.18
CA GLN A 607 23.00 7.34 7.23
C GLN A 607 24.41 7.29 6.64
N PRO A 608 24.76 6.39 5.70
CA PRO A 608 26.08 6.43 5.04
C PRO A 608 26.34 7.74 4.28
N LEU A 609 25.31 8.31 3.64
CA LEU A 609 25.41 9.60 2.96
C LEU A 609 25.77 10.73 3.92
N LEU A 610 25.09 10.82 5.07
CA LEU A 610 25.30 11.84 6.09
C LEU A 610 26.73 11.80 6.63
N GLU A 611 27.27 10.61 6.86
CA GLU A 611 28.65 10.40 7.30
C GLU A 611 29.65 10.89 6.24
N VAL A 612 29.45 10.53 4.96
CA VAL A 612 30.34 10.94 3.85
C VAL A 612 30.31 12.46 3.63
N LEU A 613 29.14 13.08 3.77
CA LEU A 613 28.99 14.53 3.59
C LEU A 613 29.38 15.36 4.82
N GLY A 614 29.76 14.76 5.94
CA GLY A 614 30.04 15.47 7.18
C GLY A 614 28.86 16.31 7.66
N ALA A 615 27.67 15.72 7.60
CA ALA A 615 26.41 16.41 7.85
C ALA A 615 26.34 17.00 9.26
N LYS A 616 26.81 16.26 10.26
CA LYS A 616 26.86 16.71 11.66
C LYS A 616 27.63 18.02 11.82
N GLU A 617 28.84 18.07 11.33
CA GLU A 617 29.74 19.23 11.42
C GLU A 617 29.17 20.43 10.65
N THR A 618 28.56 20.17 9.48
CA THR A 618 27.91 21.19 8.65
C THR A 618 26.73 21.83 9.37
N VAL A 619 25.86 21.01 9.95
CA VAL A 619 24.67 21.49 10.67
C VAL A 619 25.03 22.22 11.96
N GLU A 620 26.01 21.71 12.74
CA GLU A 620 26.52 22.37 13.94
C GLU A 620 27.15 23.74 13.63
N ALA A 621 27.95 23.83 12.59
CA ALA A 621 28.59 25.08 12.18
C ALA A 621 27.55 26.11 11.73
N ALA A 622 26.56 25.69 10.96
CA ALA A 622 25.46 26.53 10.52
C ALA A 622 24.60 27.04 11.69
N GLY A 623 24.25 26.16 12.63
CA GLY A 623 23.51 26.55 13.84
C GLY A 623 24.23 27.60 14.69
N LYS A 624 25.54 27.55 14.77
CA LYS A 624 26.37 28.56 15.43
C LYS A 624 26.40 29.88 14.65
N ARG A 625 26.50 29.82 13.31
CA ARG A 625 26.54 30.97 12.40
C ARG A 625 25.25 31.81 12.47
N TRP A 626 24.08 31.18 12.49
CA TRP A 626 22.81 31.90 12.49
C TRP A 626 22.42 32.53 13.83
N GLY A 627 22.99 32.12 14.95
CA GLY A 627 22.91 32.82 16.26
C GLY A 627 21.55 32.84 16.97
N LYS A 628 20.45 32.51 16.31
CA LYS A 628 19.10 32.46 16.90
C LYS A 628 18.94 31.23 17.80
N LYS A 629 18.48 31.43 19.05
CA LYS A 629 18.42 30.39 20.09
C LYS A 629 17.61 29.16 19.66
N ASP A 630 16.45 29.35 19.01
CA ASP A 630 15.57 28.24 18.62
C ASP A 630 16.11 27.51 17.39
N VAL A 631 16.71 28.23 16.43
CA VAL A 631 17.40 27.65 15.28
C VAL A 631 18.58 26.79 15.74
N ARG A 632 19.36 27.29 16.72
CA ARG A 632 20.49 26.56 17.28
C ARG A 632 20.05 25.28 17.99
N LYS A 633 18.96 25.31 18.77
CA LYS A 633 18.43 24.10 19.42
C LYS A 633 18.03 23.03 18.41
N LEU A 634 17.39 23.43 17.31
CA LEU A 634 17.03 22.50 16.23
C LEU A 634 18.28 21.95 15.55
N ALA A 635 19.28 22.82 15.25
CA ALA A 635 20.53 22.40 14.66
C ALA A 635 21.28 21.40 15.55
N ASP A 636 21.37 21.67 16.85
CA ASP A 636 22.00 20.78 17.83
C ASP A 636 21.27 19.41 17.90
N GLU A 637 19.94 19.40 17.86
CA GLU A 637 19.17 18.14 17.86
C GLU A 637 19.32 17.35 16.57
N VAL A 638 19.28 18.02 15.40
CA VAL A 638 19.50 17.37 14.08
C VAL A 638 20.91 16.79 14.01
N ALA A 639 21.92 17.58 14.32
CA ALA A 639 23.31 17.16 14.23
C ALA A 639 23.67 16.00 15.18
N THR A 640 23.06 15.95 16.37
CA THR A 640 23.44 14.95 17.39
C THR A 640 22.59 13.70 17.37
N LYS A 641 21.38 13.73 16.77
CA LYS A 641 20.41 12.65 16.84
C LYS A 641 19.94 12.14 15.48
N LEU A 642 20.00 12.95 14.44
CA LEU A 642 19.53 12.59 13.11
C LEU A 642 20.66 12.53 12.07
N CYS A 643 21.80 13.13 12.32
CA CYS A 643 23.03 13.00 11.56
C CYS A 643 24.07 12.22 12.41
#